data_8d8b6e815669e5c23291aa42c19f92cb
#
_entry.id   8d8b6e815669e5c23291aa42c19f92cb
#
_cell.length_a   1.000
_cell.length_b   1.000
_cell.length_c   1.000
_cell.angle_alpha   90.00
_cell.angle_beta   90.00
_cell.angle_gamma   90.00
#
_symmetry.space_group_name_H-M   'P 1'
#
loop_
_entity.id
_entity.type
_entity.pdbx_description
1 polymer ?
#
loop_
_entity_poly.entity_id
_entity_poly.type
_entity_poly.pdbx_seq_one_letter_code
_entity_poly.pdbx_strand_id
1 'polypeptide(L)'
;AGLLKHTGTVRIDGKKIAHKKLPEQVYLVMQEAGHQLFSDTVLGELTLNNPALSEEKGKEVLTTLGLNGMENRHPGSLSGGQQQRLSLGTALCMKRKLMLYDEPTSGQDGENLLRTAELIRAANKQAASTLIVTHDPELILRCATHILHIHAGEVKKFIPLDERGVIYMKKVFGEDTQTKKPQKTGIPRLLEFTGRHRPLLGAAQLLSGISALFLLGPFVCVYFAARALLTGLAGGGFAVSSLVQWGVWALALELAGLIINFAALMCSHTAAFHTEKNLKMAALRHLSRMPIGYFEENPSGKLRKIIDENSAQMETYLAHQLPDLVSAQVTTVASLVLMLAMDWRIGLPLIVLMLASFACQMTMMGEKTMNFMKRYQDAQEEMNHEAVEYVRGISVIKVFGQSVHSIRRFKEAINAYRDDALAFTMACKPGYVGFNTVVNAAFLVLIPAALIGMTSAGDLTAFIENFLFYLIFAPACASVLNKIMYMSNYKMQAMESMRRIDTILLAREQSEAQEPQMAQGSDICFEHVTFTYPTGEQPAVSDVSFTAKAGTVTALVGHSGSGKTTIGTLVPRFYDVQEGRITLGGVELSEISRQEVMGKIAFVFQNPKLLKTTLEENIRGGCKNASRKDILRAARLAQCDDILAKLPEGIDSIVGGKGVYLSGGEVQRVAIARAILKDAPVIILDEVTAFADPENEVQIQAALKELTKGKTVIMIAHRLSTIQDADQILVMKAGRLVEQGTHQELLGKNGEYAHMWADYNQAIAWKIDRKEEVKPC
;
A
#
# COMPACT_ATOMS: atom_id res chain seq x y z
N ALA A 1 36.08 -11.27 4.30
CA ALA A 1 36.71 -11.50 2.96
C ALA A 1 38.17 -11.05 2.90
N GLY A 2 38.72 -10.36 3.90
CA GLY A 2 40.12 -9.91 3.94
C GLY A 2 40.37 -8.60 3.19
N LEU A 3 39.33 -7.86 2.81
CA LEU A 3 39.42 -6.55 2.15
C LEU A 3 39.84 -5.43 3.10
N LEU A 4 39.44 -5.51 4.36
CA LEU A 4 39.75 -4.49 5.39
C LEU A 4 40.61 -5.07 6.50
N LYS A 5 41.51 -4.23 7.08
CA LYS A 5 42.25 -4.58 8.29
C LYS A 5 41.29 -4.75 9.47
N HIS A 6 41.47 -5.82 10.25
CA HIS A 6 40.65 -6.10 11.43
C HIS A 6 41.55 -6.42 12.63
N THR A 7 41.04 -6.19 13.81
CA THR A 7 41.62 -6.66 15.08
C THR A 7 40.96 -8.00 15.45
N GLY A 8 41.73 -8.93 15.99
CA GLY A 8 41.27 -10.28 16.33
C GLY A 8 41.80 -11.38 15.40
N THR A 9 41.26 -12.57 15.51
CA THR A 9 41.74 -13.74 14.76
C THR A 9 40.58 -14.45 14.05
N VAL A 10 40.72 -14.71 12.75
CA VAL A 10 39.79 -15.53 11.96
C VAL A 10 40.31 -16.97 11.93
N ARG A 11 39.45 -17.91 12.26
CA ARG A 11 39.74 -19.36 12.17
C ARG A 11 38.76 -20.04 11.21
N ILE A 12 39.25 -20.89 10.32
CA ILE A 12 38.45 -21.75 9.46
C ILE A 12 38.89 -23.19 9.74
N ASP A 13 37.97 -24.09 10.03
CA ASP A 13 38.22 -25.47 10.48
C ASP A 13 39.21 -25.53 11.69
N GLY A 14 39.04 -24.60 12.64
CA GLY A 14 39.90 -24.50 13.83
C GLY A 14 41.29 -23.91 13.59
N LYS A 15 41.75 -23.76 12.35
CA LYS A 15 43.07 -23.21 11.98
C LYS A 15 42.99 -21.70 11.83
N LYS A 16 43.96 -20.98 12.43
CA LYS A 16 44.11 -19.53 12.27
C LYS A 16 44.56 -19.23 10.84
N ILE A 17 43.80 -18.39 10.12
CA ILE A 17 44.09 -17.98 8.77
C ILE A 17 44.74 -16.57 8.78
N ALA A 18 45.87 -16.43 8.09
CA ALA A 18 46.48 -15.12 7.92
C ALA A 18 45.63 -14.24 6.99
N HIS A 19 45.55 -12.93 7.29
CA HIS A 19 44.77 -11.97 6.50
C HIS A 19 44.96 -12.06 5.00
N LYS A 20 46.20 -12.19 4.53
CA LYS A 20 46.56 -12.32 3.11
C LYS A 20 46.05 -13.61 2.44
N LYS A 21 45.72 -14.66 3.24
CA LYS A 21 45.23 -15.96 2.71
C LYS A 21 43.70 -16.09 2.83
N LEU A 22 43.01 -15.11 3.39
CA LEU A 22 41.55 -15.13 3.48
C LEU A 22 40.87 -15.17 2.10
N PRO A 23 41.26 -14.39 1.09
CA PRO A 23 40.65 -14.43 -0.25
C PRO A 23 40.72 -15.79 -0.95
N GLU A 24 41.71 -16.63 -0.58
CA GLU A 24 41.84 -18.00 -1.11
C GLU A 24 40.77 -18.97 -0.56
N GLN A 25 40.22 -18.68 0.61
CA GLN A 25 39.27 -19.53 1.34
C GLN A 25 37.83 -19.02 1.29
N VAL A 26 37.66 -17.73 0.97
CA VAL A 26 36.38 -17.03 1.06
C VAL A 26 36.02 -16.46 -0.30
N TYR A 27 34.74 -16.54 -0.69
CA TYR A 27 34.18 -15.81 -1.83
C TYR A 27 33.10 -14.85 -1.33
N LEU A 28 33.10 -13.62 -1.81
CA LEU A 28 32.13 -12.59 -1.46
C LEU A 28 31.32 -12.21 -2.69
N VAL A 29 30.00 -12.30 -2.59
CA VAL A 29 29.04 -11.70 -3.53
C VAL A 29 28.63 -10.34 -2.96
N MET A 30 28.96 -9.28 -3.68
CA MET A 30 28.71 -7.89 -3.26
C MET A 30 27.26 -7.47 -3.50
N GLN A 31 26.79 -6.48 -2.75
CA GLN A 31 25.46 -5.88 -2.91
C GLN A 31 25.28 -5.30 -4.34
N GLU A 32 26.27 -4.62 -4.87
CA GLU A 32 26.31 -4.12 -6.25
C GLU A 32 27.10 -5.08 -7.14
N ALA A 33 26.40 -6.02 -7.76
CA ALA A 33 27.01 -7.07 -8.58
C ALA A 33 27.86 -6.54 -9.74
N GLY A 34 27.48 -5.39 -10.32
CA GLY A 34 28.20 -4.76 -11.42
C GLY A 34 29.65 -4.42 -11.11
N HIS A 35 29.99 -4.16 -9.83
CA HIS A 35 31.37 -3.88 -9.41
C HIS A 35 32.26 -5.12 -9.31
N GLN A 36 31.68 -6.30 -9.48
CA GLN A 36 32.37 -7.58 -9.34
C GLN A 36 32.56 -8.33 -10.67
N LEU A 37 32.00 -7.81 -11.76
CA LEU A 37 32.00 -8.44 -13.08
C LEU A 37 33.04 -7.75 -13.97
N PHE A 38 34.06 -8.47 -14.38
CA PHE A 38 35.26 -7.93 -15.06
C PHE A 38 35.53 -8.53 -16.43
N SER A 39 34.86 -9.62 -16.81
CA SER A 39 35.08 -10.28 -18.08
C SER A 39 34.42 -9.56 -19.25
N ASP A 40 34.93 -9.73 -20.46
CA ASP A 40 34.34 -9.22 -21.70
C ASP A 40 33.04 -9.94 -22.09
N THR A 41 32.81 -11.15 -21.57
CA THR A 41 31.62 -11.95 -21.88
C THR A 41 30.99 -12.57 -20.64
N VAL A 42 29.66 -12.78 -20.66
CA VAL A 42 28.90 -13.43 -19.61
C VAL A 42 29.43 -14.85 -19.32
N LEU A 43 29.75 -15.62 -20.36
CA LEU A 43 30.33 -16.94 -20.18
C LEU A 43 31.78 -16.85 -19.64
N GLY A 44 32.55 -15.88 -20.12
CA GLY A 44 33.91 -15.61 -19.63
C GLY A 44 33.95 -15.30 -18.14
N GLU A 45 32.90 -14.60 -17.60
CA GLU A 45 32.81 -14.27 -16.17
C GLU A 45 32.71 -15.54 -15.28
N LEU A 46 31.99 -16.57 -15.72
CA LEU A 46 31.91 -17.84 -15.01
C LEU A 46 33.24 -18.61 -15.01
N THR A 47 34.02 -18.48 -16.07
CA THR A 47 35.29 -19.19 -16.23
C THR A 47 36.51 -18.44 -15.69
N LEU A 48 36.41 -17.11 -15.52
CA LEU A 48 37.51 -16.22 -15.12
C LEU A 48 38.21 -16.70 -13.84
N ASN A 49 37.47 -17.15 -12.86
CA ASN A 49 38.00 -17.60 -11.57
C ASN A 49 37.99 -19.13 -11.41
N ASN A 50 37.56 -19.87 -12.43
CA ASN A 50 37.55 -21.33 -12.46
C ASN A 50 37.97 -21.86 -13.86
N PRO A 51 39.24 -21.84 -14.20
CA PRO A 51 39.74 -22.28 -15.50
C PRO A 51 39.42 -23.75 -15.85
N ALA A 52 39.05 -24.58 -14.86
CA ALA A 52 38.66 -25.95 -15.05
C ALA A 52 37.18 -26.14 -15.45
N LEU A 53 36.40 -25.08 -15.51
CA LEU A 53 35.01 -25.12 -15.93
C LEU A 53 34.94 -25.24 -17.46
N SER A 54 34.35 -26.33 -17.97
CA SER A 54 34.14 -26.48 -19.42
C SER A 54 33.05 -25.51 -19.90
N GLU A 55 33.13 -25.06 -21.15
CA GLU A 55 32.11 -24.20 -21.77
C GLU A 55 30.71 -24.81 -21.72
N GLU A 56 30.57 -26.12 -21.87
CA GLU A 56 29.30 -26.83 -21.78
C GLU A 56 28.68 -26.68 -20.41
N LYS A 57 29.45 -26.86 -19.33
CA LYS A 57 28.99 -26.65 -17.96
C LYS A 57 28.71 -25.18 -17.69
N GLY A 58 29.44 -24.26 -18.25
CA GLY A 58 29.18 -22.84 -18.18
C GLY A 58 27.81 -22.49 -18.78
N LYS A 59 27.47 -23.04 -19.94
CA LYS A 59 26.17 -22.85 -20.60
C LYS A 59 25.02 -23.48 -19.78
N GLU A 60 25.25 -24.63 -19.17
CA GLU A 60 24.26 -25.26 -18.26
C GLU A 60 23.96 -24.36 -17.05
N VAL A 61 25.00 -23.77 -16.45
CA VAL A 61 24.85 -22.80 -15.36
C VAL A 61 24.07 -21.56 -15.84
N LEU A 62 24.41 -21.00 -17.01
CA LEU A 62 23.69 -19.85 -17.59
C LEU A 62 22.21 -20.18 -17.84
N THR A 63 21.90 -21.39 -18.26
CA THR A 63 20.51 -21.86 -18.40
C THR A 63 19.79 -21.86 -17.05
N THR A 64 20.42 -22.37 -16.00
CA THR A 64 19.87 -22.36 -14.64
C THR A 64 19.65 -20.94 -14.12
N LEU A 65 20.51 -19.99 -14.53
CA LEU A 65 20.39 -18.57 -14.17
C LEU A 65 19.33 -17.82 -14.99
N GLY A 66 18.76 -18.43 -16.03
CA GLY A 66 17.86 -17.76 -16.98
C GLY A 66 18.59 -16.70 -17.83
N LEU A 67 19.85 -16.98 -18.21
CA LEU A 67 20.73 -16.11 -19.02
C LEU A 67 21.12 -16.75 -20.36
N ASN A 68 20.34 -17.73 -20.81
CA ASN A 68 20.58 -18.41 -22.10
C ASN A 68 20.49 -17.40 -23.27
N GLY A 69 21.35 -17.55 -24.26
CA GLY A 69 21.44 -16.66 -25.40
C GLY A 69 22.15 -15.35 -25.12
N MET A 70 22.73 -15.19 -23.91
CA MET A 70 23.50 -14.00 -23.51
C MET A 70 24.98 -14.29 -23.31
N GLU A 71 25.45 -15.49 -23.70
CA GLU A 71 26.80 -16.01 -23.42
C GLU A 71 27.91 -15.06 -23.84
N ASN A 72 27.76 -14.45 -25.03
CA ASN A 72 28.74 -13.56 -25.67
C ASN A 72 28.49 -12.07 -25.38
N ARG A 73 27.50 -11.72 -24.57
CA ARG A 73 27.27 -10.32 -24.21
C ARG A 73 28.27 -9.86 -23.15
N HIS A 74 28.57 -8.57 -23.17
CA HIS A 74 29.33 -7.95 -22.09
C HIS A 74 28.50 -7.89 -20.81
N PRO A 75 29.01 -8.30 -19.61
CA PRO A 75 28.24 -8.29 -18.36
C PRO A 75 27.63 -6.94 -18.02
N GLY A 76 28.30 -5.83 -18.34
CA GLY A 76 27.80 -4.48 -18.15
C GLY A 76 26.55 -4.12 -18.99
N SER A 77 26.23 -4.90 -20.03
CA SER A 77 25.00 -4.72 -20.83
C SER A 77 23.76 -5.40 -20.23
N LEU A 78 23.93 -6.17 -19.16
CA LEU A 78 22.85 -6.87 -18.46
C LEU A 78 22.10 -5.91 -17.53
N SER A 79 20.80 -6.19 -17.30
CA SER A 79 20.06 -5.48 -16.25
C SER A 79 20.64 -5.81 -14.86
N GLY A 80 20.41 -4.94 -13.86
CA GLY A 80 20.92 -5.15 -12.50
C GLY A 80 20.57 -6.52 -11.91
N GLY A 81 19.34 -7.01 -12.12
CA GLY A 81 18.92 -8.34 -11.68
C GLY A 81 19.61 -9.48 -12.46
N GLN A 82 19.97 -9.28 -13.74
CA GLN A 82 20.73 -10.23 -14.52
C GLN A 82 22.20 -10.26 -14.09
N GLN A 83 22.79 -9.11 -13.76
CA GLN A 83 24.13 -9.01 -13.20
C GLN A 83 24.23 -9.71 -11.85
N GLN A 84 23.20 -9.54 -11.00
CA GLN A 84 23.14 -10.21 -9.72
C GLN A 84 23.08 -11.74 -9.87
N ARG A 85 22.25 -12.24 -10.80
CA ARG A 85 22.20 -13.69 -11.09
C ARG A 85 23.52 -14.20 -11.66
N LEU A 86 24.19 -13.44 -12.51
CA LEU A 86 25.51 -13.81 -13.04
C LEU A 86 26.54 -13.91 -11.90
N SER A 87 26.58 -12.94 -10.99
CA SER A 87 27.46 -12.95 -9.80
C SER A 87 27.19 -14.15 -8.88
N LEU A 88 25.91 -14.53 -8.70
CA LEU A 88 25.54 -15.75 -7.99
C LEU A 88 25.97 -17.02 -8.75
N GLY A 89 25.89 -17.01 -10.08
CA GLY A 89 26.38 -18.10 -10.92
C GLY A 89 27.89 -18.28 -10.82
N THR A 90 28.64 -17.20 -10.74
CA THR A 90 30.10 -17.24 -10.46
C THR A 90 30.34 -17.89 -9.09
N ALA A 91 29.55 -17.54 -8.07
CA ALA A 91 29.63 -18.17 -6.76
C ALA A 91 29.36 -19.69 -6.80
N LEU A 92 28.38 -20.14 -7.60
CA LEU A 92 28.09 -21.58 -7.82
C LEU A 92 29.27 -22.34 -8.43
N CYS A 93 30.02 -21.69 -9.33
CA CYS A 93 31.15 -22.28 -9.97
C CYS A 93 32.41 -22.35 -9.06
N MET A 94 32.40 -21.59 -7.95
CA MET A 94 33.55 -21.50 -7.03
C MET A 94 33.48 -22.54 -5.92
N LYS A 95 34.49 -23.37 -5.77
CA LYS A 95 34.65 -24.30 -4.64
C LYS A 95 35.42 -23.63 -3.51
N ARG A 96 34.76 -22.75 -2.74
CA ARG A 96 35.34 -22.10 -1.56
C ARG A 96 34.75 -22.66 -0.26
N LYS A 97 35.53 -22.60 0.82
CA LYS A 97 35.08 -23.08 2.14
C LYS A 97 34.04 -22.20 2.76
N LEU A 98 34.13 -20.88 2.55
CA LEU A 98 33.19 -19.89 3.09
C LEU A 98 32.66 -19.01 1.97
N MET A 99 31.34 -18.98 1.87
CA MET A 99 30.59 -18.11 0.96
C MET A 99 29.99 -16.97 1.77
N LEU A 100 30.20 -15.74 1.31
CA LEU A 100 29.62 -14.52 1.89
C LEU A 100 28.69 -13.88 0.86
N TYR A 101 27.49 -13.53 1.26
CA TYR A 101 26.51 -12.82 0.44
C TYR A 101 26.12 -11.52 1.16
N ASP A 102 26.28 -10.40 0.47
CA ASP A 102 25.93 -9.09 1.01
C ASP A 102 24.71 -8.55 0.26
N GLU A 103 23.55 -8.54 0.94
CA GLU A 103 22.25 -8.12 0.41
C GLU A 103 21.91 -8.72 -0.98
N PRO A 104 21.95 -10.05 -1.17
CA PRO A 104 21.84 -10.68 -2.48
C PRO A 104 20.46 -10.52 -3.13
N THR A 105 19.42 -10.05 -2.40
CA THR A 105 18.05 -9.83 -2.88
C THR A 105 17.70 -8.34 -2.99
N SER A 106 18.66 -7.45 -2.79
CA SER A 106 18.40 -6.01 -2.84
C SER A 106 17.86 -5.57 -4.20
N GLY A 107 16.66 -4.97 -4.21
CA GLY A 107 16.01 -4.48 -5.43
C GLY A 107 15.38 -5.53 -6.33
N GLN A 108 15.27 -6.78 -5.89
CA GLN A 108 14.60 -7.87 -6.63
C GLN A 108 13.10 -7.93 -6.31
N ASP A 109 12.32 -8.40 -7.28
CA ASP A 109 10.92 -8.77 -7.10
C ASP A 109 10.79 -10.17 -6.45
N GLY A 110 9.56 -10.57 -6.08
CA GLY A 110 9.33 -11.82 -5.36
C GLY A 110 9.74 -13.09 -6.13
N GLU A 111 9.64 -13.10 -7.46
CA GLU A 111 10.01 -14.27 -8.27
C GLU A 111 11.55 -14.40 -8.35
N ASN A 112 12.26 -13.30 -8.55
CA ASN A 112 13.72 -13.30 -8.58
C ASN A 112 14.31 -13.59 -7.20
N LEU A 113 13.66 -13.19 -6.11
CA LEU A 113 14.04 -13.59 -4.74
C LEU A 113 14.00 -15.11 -4.57
N LEU A 114 12.94 -15.77 -5.07
CA LEU A 114 12.82 -17.23 -4.99
C LEU A 114 13.96 -17.94 -5.71
N ARG A 115 14.24 -17.50 -6.93
CA ARG A 115 15.38 -18.02 -7.74
C ARG A 115 16.71 -17.79 -7.04
N THR A 116 16.93 -16.61 -6.47
CA THR A 116 18.13 -16.28 -5.69
C THR A 116 18.29 -17.20 -4.48
N ALA A 117 17.21 -17.47 -3.75
CA ALA A 117 17.24 -18.39 -2.62
C ALA A 117 17.59 -19.83 -3.05
N GLU A 118 17.07 -20.29 -4.17
CA GLU A 118 17.40 -21.62 -4.73
C GLU A 118 18.89 -21.70 -5.16
N LEU A 119 19.41 -20.68 -5.80
CA LEU A 119 20.81 -20.59 -6.19
C LEU A 119 21.75 -20.59 -4.99
N ILE A 120 21.44 -19.83 -3.94
CA ILE A 120 22.20 -19.84 -2.69
C ILE A 120 22.16 -21.23 -2.04
N ARG A 121 20.99 -21.90 -2.01
CA ARG A 121 20.89 -23.28 -1.50
C ARG A 121 21.70 -24.28 -2.31
N ALA A 122 21.74 -24.12 -3.64
CA ALA A 122 22.53 -24.97 -4.51
C ALA A 122 24.05 -24.75 -4.26
N ALA A 123 24.49 -23.50 -4.10
CA ALA A 123 25.87 -23.16 -3.74
C ALA A 123 26.26 -23.71 -2.34
N ASN A 124 25.34 -23.69 -1.38
CA ASN A 124 25.56 -24.21 -0.03
C ASN A 124 25.84 -25.70 0.02
N LYS A 125 25.31 -26.48 -0.92
CA LYS A 125 25.63 -27.93 -1.01
C LYS A 125 27.11 -28.19 -1.31
N GLN A 126 27.82 -27.20 -1.85
CA GLN A 126 29.23 -27.30 -2.22
C GLN A 126 30.16 -26.57 -1.24
N ALA A 127 29.67 -25.65 -0.44
CA ALA A 127 30.43 -24.87 0.54
C ALA A 127 30.36 -25.48 1.95
N ALA A 128 31.44 -25.32 2.74
CA ALA A 128 31.45 -25.78 4.13
C ALA A 128 30.59 -24.89 5.04
N SER A 129 30.54 -23.58 4.77
CA SER A 129 29.76 -22.61 5.52
C SER A 129 29.35 -21.43 4.63
N THR A 130 28.18 -20.87 4.92
CA THR A 130 27.66 -19.68 4.24
C THR A 130 27.20 -18.64 5.25
N LEU A 131 27.57 -17.37 5.01
CA LEU A 131 27.08 -16.23 5.77
C LEU A 131 26.35 -15.28 4.81
N ILE A 132 25.11 -14.99 5.12
CA ILE A 132 24.25 -14.07 4.36
C ILE A 132 24.00 -12.83 5.23
N VAL A 133 24.41 -11.67 4.77
CA VAL A 133 24.06 -10.38 5.37
C VAL A 133 22.80 -9.90 4.65
N THR A 134 21.70 -9.78 5.35
CA THR A 134 20.44 -9.33 4.74
C THR A 134 19.48 -8.77 5.77
N HIS A 135 18.62 -7.88 5.31
CA HIS A 135 17.46 -7.38 6.04
C HIS A 135 16.13 -7.98 5.52
N ASP A 136 16.20 -8.99 4.64
CA ASP A 136 15.04 -9.63 4.03
C ASP A 136 14.63 -10.87 4.84
N PRO A 137 13.50 -10.84 5.56
CA PRO A 137 13.03 -11.95 6.37
C PRO A 137 12.64 -13.19 5.55
N GLU A 138 12.21 -13.00 4.30
CA GLU A 138 11.82 -14.14 3.45
C GLU A 138 13.05 -14.92 2.97
N LEU A 139 14.14 -14.23 2.64
CA LEU A 139 15.42 -14.88 2.31
C LEU A 139 15.98 -15.65 3.52
N ILE A 140 15.91 -15.06 4.73
CA ILE A 140 16.35 -15.71 5.98
C ILE A 140 15.57 -17.02 6.18
N LEU A 141 14.24 -16.98 6.11
CA LEU A 141 13.38 -18.16 6.31
C LEU A 141 13.67 -19.28 5.30
N ARG A 142 14.12 -18.92 4.09
CA ARG A 142 14.37 -19.91 3.02
C ARG A 142 15.77 -20.49 3.03
N CYS A 143 16.78 -19.73 3.44
CA CYS A 143 18.19 -20.11 3.24
C CYS A 143 18.96 -20.32 4.53
N ALA A 144 18.57 -19.66 5.64
CA ALA A 144 19.35 -19.70 6.86
C ALA A 144 19.01 -20.92 7.74
N THR A 145 20.01 -21.40 8.44
CA THR A 145 19.86 -22.42 9.52
C THR A 145 20.01 -21.77 10.90
N HIS A 146 20.69 -20.62 10.97
CA HIS A 146 20.93 -19.84 12.19
C HIS A 146 20.81 -18.37 11.90
N ILE A 147 20.47 -17.59 12.92
CA ILE A 147 20.43 -16.12 12.87
C ILE A 147 21.53 -15.56 13.76
N LEU A 148 22.35 -14.69 13.19
CA LEU A 148 23.30 -13.85 13.91
C LEU A 148 22.78 -12.41 13.88
N HIS A 149 22.19 -11.96 14.98
CA HIS A 149 21.70 -10.58 15.08
C HIS A 149 22.81 -9.64 15.55
N ILE A 150 23.12 -8.66 14.70
CA ILE A 150 24.10 -7.60 14.99
C ILE A 150 23.35 -6.26 15.11
N HIS A 151 23.57 -5.53 16.18
CA HIS A 151 23.01 -4.20 16.40
C HIS A 151 24.09 -3.27 16.96
N ALA A 152 24.23 -2.09 16.39
CA ALA A 152 25.25 -1.09 16.74
C ALA A 152 26.69 -1.66 16.78
N GLY A 153 27.01 -2.59 15.88
CA GLY A 153 28.35 -3.20 15.78
C GLY A 153 28.61 -4.35 16.75
N GLU A 154 27.65 -4.70 17.61
CA GLU A 154 27.77 -5.79 18.59
C GLU A 154 26.86 -6.97 18.25
N VAL A 155 27.36 -8.18 18.50
CA VAL A 155 26.54 -9.40 18.41
C VAL A 155 25.56 -9.44 19.59
N LYS A 156 24.28 -9.25 19.33
CA LYS A 156 23.21 -9.31 20.34
C LYS A 156 22.74 -10.75 20.58
N LYS A 157 22.65 -11.56 19.54
CA LYS A 157 22.19 -12.95 19.67
C LYS A 157 22.67 -13.82 18.53
N PHE A 158 22.93 -15.10 18.82
CA PHE A 158 23.19 -16.15 17.85
C PHE A 158 22.32 -17.35 18.21
N ILE A 159 21.36 -17.70 17.35
CA ILE A 159 20.35 -18.73 17.61
C ILE A 159 20.04 -19.56 16.35
N PRO A 160 19.68 -20.85 16.50
CA PRO A 160 19.17 -21.64 15.39
C PRO A 160 17.84 -21.05 14.87
N LEU A 161 17.56 -21.24 13.59
CA LEU A 161 16.29 -20.86 12.95
C LEU A 161 15.27 -22.01 13.12
N ASP A 162 15.00 -22.36 14.38
CA ASP A 162 13.88 -23.20 14.82
C ASP A 162 12.65 -22.31 15.10
N GLU A 163 11.61 -22.86 15.72
CA GLU A 163 10.41 -22.08 16.07
C GLU A 163 10.73 -20.86 16.93
N ARG A 164 11.69 -20.98 17.87
CA ARG A 164 12.15 -19.87 18.73
C ARG A 164 12.93 -18.82 17.93
N GLY A 165 13.75 -19.27 16.98
CA GLY A 165 14.48 -18.40 16.06
C GLY A 165 13.55 -17.60 15.16
N VAL A 166 12.50 -18.24 14.65
CA VAL A 166 11.46 -17.58 13.83
C VAL A 166 10.70 -16.52 14.64
N ILE A 167 10.33 -16.83 15.88
CA ILE A 167 9.68 -15.88 16.79
C ILE A 167 10.60 -14.69 17.07
N TYR A 168 11.87 -14.96 17.36
CA TYR A 168 12.87 -13.93 17.60
C TYR A 168 13.08 -13.04 16.36
N MET A 169 13.17 -13.62 15.17
CA MET A 169 13.28 -12.89 13.91
C MET A 169 12.06 -11.98 13.69
N LYS A 170 10.84 -12.49 13.89
CA LYS A 170 9.62 -11.68 13.80
C LYS A 170 9.66 -10.50 14.78
N LYS A 171 10.18 -10.69 15.99
CA LYS A 171 10.35 -9.63 16.96
C LYS A 171 11.35 -8.58 16.49
N VAL A 172 12.51 -8.98 15.96
CA VAL A 172 13.56 -8.08 15.46
C VAL A 172 13.07 -7.28 14.24
N PHE A 173 12.40 -7.92 13.30
CA PHE A 173 11.85 -7.24 12.11
C PHE A 173 10.52 -6.51 12.38
N GLY A 174 9.83 -6.81 13.49
CA GLY A 174 8.60 -6.13 13.93
C GLY A 174 8.84 -4.97 14.90
N GLU A 175 9.96 -4.94 15.61
CA GLU A 175 10.28 -3.90 16.60
C GLU A 175 10.62 -2.53 15.98
N ASP A 176 10.90 -2.42 14.68
CA ASP A 176 11.09 -1.12 14.02
C ASP A 176 9.79 -0.30 13.89
N THR A 177 8.65 -0.81 14.40
CA THR A 177 7.34 -0.13 14.32
C THR A 177 6.66 0.16 15.67
N GLN A 178 7.28 -0.15 16.83
CA GLN A 178 6.61 0.09 18.12
C GLN A 178 7.49 0.79 19.16
N THR A 179 7.92 2.01 18.90
CA THR A 179 8.05 2.99 19.97
C THR A 179 6.86 3.93 19.86
N LYS A 180 5.92 3.84 20.80
CA LYS A 180 4.88 4.86 21.06
C LYS A 180 5.53 6.19 21.45
N LYS A 181 6.16 6.87 20.49
CA LYS A 181 6.42 8.31 20.59
C LYS A 181 5.08 9.02 20.43
N PRO A 182 4.86 10.18 21.10
CA PRO A 182 3.64 10.95 20.91
C PRO A 182 3.43 11.14 19.40
N GLN A 183 2.26 10.75 18.92
CA GLN A 183 1.94 10.75 17.49
C GLN A 183 2.03 12.17 16.96
N LYS A 184 3.04 12.44 16.15
CA LYS A 184 3.12 13.66 15.40
C LYS A 184 1.98 13.66 14.38
N THR A 185 1.32 14.78 14.21
CA THR A 185 0.25 14.95 13.22
C THR A 185 0.72 15.76 12.03
N GLY A 186 0.09 15.56 10.87
CA GLY A 186 0.35 16.35 9.67
C GLY A 186 1.75 16.14 9.07
N ILE A 187 2.41 17.24 8.67
CA ILE A 187 3.70 17.19 7.97
C ILE A 187 4.82 16.53 8.81
N PRO A 188 4.98 16.80 10.12
CA PRO A 188 5.95 16.06 10.94
C PRO A 188 5.74 14.53 10.92
N ARG A 189 4.49 14.08 10.83
CA ARG A 189 4.15 12.67 10.67
C ARG A 189 4.57 12.13 9.30
N LEU A 190 4.29 12.89 8.22
CA LEU A 190 4.72 12.54 6.87
C LEU A 190 6.25 12.37 6.78
N LEU A 191 7.01 13.25 7.41
CA LEU A 191 8.47 13.19 7.42
C LEU A 191 9.03 11.93 8.12
N GLU A 192 8.26 11.23 8.95
CA GLU A 192 8.67 9.95 9.51
C GLU A 192 8.86 8.89 8.43
N PHE A 193 8.00 8.90 7.39
CA PHE A 193 8.06 7.96 6.27
C PHE A 193 9.17 8.28 5.25
N THR A 194 9.77 9.47 5.32
CA THR A 194 10.92 9.82 4.48
C THR A 194 12.19 9.04 4.89
N GLY A 195 12.30 8.63 6.15
CA GLY A 195 13.38 7.80 6.66
C GLY A 195 14.78 8.36 6.36
N ARG A 196 15.65 7.54 5.77
CA ARG A 196 17.05 7.90 5.42
C ARG A 196 17.18 8.99 4.35
N HIS A 197 16.10 9.33 3.62
CA HIS A 197 16.14 10.33 2.56
C HIS A 197 15.80 11.75 3.05
N ARG A 198 15.60 11.96 4.36
CA ARG A 198 15.40 13.30 4.95
C ARG A 198 16.49 14.31 4.57
N PRO A 199 17.78 13.98 4.52
CA PRO A 199 18.82 14.93 4.12
C PRO A 199 18.62 15.46 2.70
N LEU A 200 18.06 14.65 1.78
CA LEU A 200 17.76 15.09 0.41
C LEU A 200 16.67 16.16 0.39
N LEU A 201 15.65 16.07 1.26
CA LEU A 201 14.65 17.14 1.39
C LEU A 201 15.29 18.44 1.91
N GLY A 202 16.19 18.34 2.91
CA GLY A 202 16.94 19.50 3.39
C GLY A 202 17.81 20.10 2.29
N ALA A 203 18.52 19.27 1.52
CA ALA A 203 19.32 19.73 0.38
C ALA A 203 18.44 20.40 -0.71
N ALA A 204 17.27 19.80 -1.02
CA ALA A 204 16.33 20.38 -1.96
C ALA A 204 15.85 21.78 -1.54
N GLN A 205 15.51 21.93 -0.27
CA GLN A 205 15.10 23.23 0.27
C GLN A 205 16.24 24.27 0.21
N LEU A 206 17.44 23.89 0.59
CA LEU A 206 18.62 24.77 0.53
C LEU A 206 18.93 25.18 -0.92
N LEU A 207 19.00 24.24 -1.83
CA LEU A 207 19.24 24.48 -3.24
C LEU A 207 18.14 25.34 -3.87
N SER A 208 16.87 25.10 -3.52
CA SER A 208 15.73 25.90 -3.99
C SER A 208 15.85 27.35 -3.51
N GLY A 209 16.26 27.58 -2.25
CA GLY A 209 16.53 28.92 -1.72
C GLY A 209 17.69 29.61 -2.45
N ILE A 210 18.80 28.89 -2.69
CA ILE A 210 19.94 29.43 -3.47
C ILE A 210 19.51 29.75 -4.89
N SER A 211 18.81 28.86 -5.57
CA SER A 211 18.29 29.11 -6.92
C SER A 211 17.44 30.39 -6.99
N ALA A 212 16.59 30.61 -5.99
CA ALA A 212 15.74 31.77 -5.89
C ALA A 212 16.54 33.09 -5.88
N LEU A 213 17.71 33.09 -5.22
CA LEU A 213 18.60 34.27 -5.23
C LEU A 213 19.25 34.49 -6.61
N PHE A 214 19.68 33.45 -7.29
CA PHE A 214 20.26 33.51 -8.61
C PHE A 214 19.23 34.03 -9.64
N LEU A 215 17.97 33.56 -9.57
CA LEU A 215 16.88 33.99 -10.46
C LEU A 215 16.42 35.42 -10.21
N LEU A 216 16.79 36.06 -9.09
CA LEU A 216 16.65 37.53 -8.89
C LEU A 216 17.78 38.33 -9.52
N GLY A 217 18.94 37.70 -9.79
CA GLY A 217 20.12 38.34 -10.34
C GLY A 217 19.90 39.09 -11.65
N PRO A 218 19.18 38.56 -12.64
CA PRO A 218 18.85 39.23 -13.89
C PRO A 218 18.21 40.59 -13.73
N PHE A 219 17.32 40.77 -12.72
CA PHE A 219 16.70 42.08 -12.44
C PHE A 219 17.74 43.11 -12.03
N VAL A 220 18.74 42.72 -11.24
CA VAL A 220 19.86 43.57 -10.84
C VAL A 220 20.75 43.89 -12.05
N CYS A 221 21.01 42.90 -12.91
CA CYS A 221 21.78 43.10 -14.15
C CYS A 221 21.07 44.08 -15.12
N VAL A 222 19.74 43.95 -15.25
CA VAL A 222 18.94 44.87 -16.07
C VAL A 222 19.01 46.30 -15.52
N TYR A 223 18.99 46.48 -14.20
CA TYR A 223 19.20 47.77 -13.57
C TYR A 223 20.56 48.39 -13.97
N PHE A 224 21.66 47.66 -13.83
CA PHE A 224 22.98 48.17 -14.20
C PHE A 224 23.14 48.38 -15.71
N ALA A 225 22.49 47.57 -16.54
CA ALA A 225 22.45 47.80 -17.99
C ALA A 225 21.68 49.09 -18.34
N ALA A 226 20.52 49.30 -17.71
CA ALA A 226 19.74 50.54 -17.87
C ALA A 226 20.53 51.77 -17.41
N ARG A 227 21.23 51.66 -16.29
CA ARG A 227 22.12 52.69 -15.75
C ARG A 227 23.24 53.01 -16.74
N ALA A 228 23.94 52.02 -17.28
CA ALA A 228 25.01 52.22 -18.28
C ALA A 228 24.49 52.87 -19.56
N LEU A 229 23.25 52.58 -19.97
CA LEU A 229 22.60 53.18 -21.11
C LEU A 229 22.27 54.69 -20.84
N LEU A 230 21.64 54.98 -19.71
CA LEU A 230 21.23 56.35 -19.38
C LEU A 230 22.42 57.27 -19.15
N THR A 231 23.46 56.82 -18.44
CA THR A 231 24.70 57.59 -18.24
C THR A 231 25.44 57.80 -19.55
N GLY A 232 25.46 56.83 -20.46
CA GLY A 232 26.03 56.95 -21.79
C GLY A 232 25.28 57.95 -22.68
N LEU A 233 23.96 57.97 -22.63
CA LEU A 233 23.12 58.93 -23.34
C LEU A 233 23.36 60.39 -22.87
N ALA A 234 23.50 60.56 -21.55
CA ALA A 234 23.78 61.88 -20.94
C ALA A 234 25.20 62.37 -21.24
N GLY A 235 26.18 61.45 -21.36
CA GLY A 235 27.61 61.77 -21.62
C GLY A 235 28.03 61.84 -23.10
N GLY A 236 27.11 61.69 -24.05
CA GLY A 236 27.40 61.71 -25.48
C GLY A 236 28.05 60.49 -26.12
N GLY A 237 28.07 59.34 -25.40
CA GLY A 237 28.53 58.07 -25.94
C GLY A 237 28.35 56.94 -24.95
N PHE A 238 27.85 55.79 -25.39
CA PHE A 238 27.66 54.61 -24.53
C PHE A 238 28.59 53.48 -24.92
N ALA A 239 29.13 52.77 -23.92
CA ALA A 239 29.96 51.63 -24.11
C ALA A 239 29.08 50.39 -24.36
N VAL A 240 28.92 49.99 -25.62
CA VAL A 240 28.20 48.72 -26.00
C VAL A 240 28.74 47.51 -25.23
N SER A 241 30.06 47.50 -24.94
CA SER A 241 30.70 46.47 -24.14
C SER A 241 30.11 46.30 -22.74
N SER A 242 29.73 47.38 -22.06
CA SER A 242 29.10 47.31 -20.73
C SER A 242 27.69 46.74 -20.79
N LEU A 243 26.92 47.07 -21.84
CA LEU A 243 25.58 46.48 -22.04
C LEU A 243 25.66 44.99 -22.32
N VAL A 244 26.59 44.58 -23.21
CA VAL A 244 26.83 43.16 -23.49
C VAL A 244 27.29 42.43 -22.24
N GLN A 245 28.19 43.02 -21.44
CA GLN A 245 28.66 42.42 -20.19
C GLN A 245 27.50 42.12 -19.20
N TRP A 246 26.63 43.08 -18.95
CA TRP A 246 25.48 42.89 -18.05
C TRP A 246 24.47 41.90 -18.64
N GLY A 247 24.28 41.90 -19.97
CA GLY A 247 23.46 40.86 -20.63
C GLY A 247 24.02 39.47 -20.48
N VAL A 248 25.34 39.29 -20.59
CA VAL A 248 26.02 37.98 -20.36
C VAL A 248 25.89 37.55 -18.88
N TRP A 249 26.07 38.49 -17.94
CA TRP A 249 25.86 38.17 -16.52
C TRP A 249 24.41 37.78 -16.21
N ALA A 250 23.44 38.51 -16.79
CA ALA A 250 22.03 38.14 -16.60
C ALA A 250 21.75 36.71 -17.08
N LEU A 251 22.23 36.38 -18.28
CA LEU A 251 22.09 35.04 -18.84
C LEU A 251 22.81 33.97 -17.97
N ALA A 252 24.03 34.26 -17.52
CA ALA A 252 24.80 33.35 -16.69
C ALA A 252 24.12 33.06 -15.34
N LEU A 253 23.58 34.09 -14.69
CA LEU A 253 22.86 33.94 -13.41
C LEU A 253 21.55 33.17 -13.59
N GLU A 254 20.79 33.45 -14.67
CA GLU A 254 19.57 32.71 -14.99
C GLU A 254 19.84 31.23 -15.23
N LEU A 255 20.85 30.90 -16.08
CA LEU A 255 21.24 29.52 -16.34
C LEU A 255 21.73 28.80 -15.08
N ALA A 256 22.55 29.49 -14.26
CA ALA A 256 23.01 28.93 -12.99
C ALA A 256 21.81 28.69 -12.04
N GLY A 257 20.87 29.62 -11.95
CA GLY A 257 19.66 29.48 -11.18
C GLY A 257 18.82 28.28 -11.62
N LEU A 258 18.64 28.10 -12.93
CA LEU A 258 17.90 26.95 -13.49
C LEU A 258 18.59 25.61 -13.21
N ILE A 259 19.92 25.53 -13.35
CA ILE A 259 20.69 24.32 -13.06
C ILE A 259 20.56 23.94 -11.56
N ILE A 260 20.69 24.93 -10.67
CA ILE A 260 20.54 24.72 -9.22
C ILE A 260 19.12 24.28 -8.90
N ASN A 261 18.10 24.91 -9.54
CA ASN A 261 16.70 24.51 -9.35
C ASN A 261 16.44 23.09 -9.82
N PHE A 262 17.02 22.70 -10.96
CA PHE A 262 16.93 21.32 -11.45
C PHE A 262 17.54 20.32 -10.44
N ALA A 263 18.70 20.64 -9.88
CA ALA A 263 19.32 19.82 -8.85
C ALA A 263 18.44 19.73 -7.58
N ALA A 264 17.81 20.85 -7.17
CA ALA A 264 16.86 20.89 -6.06
C ALA A 264 15.67 19.97 -6.31
N LEU A 265 15.06 20.03 -7.50
CA LEU A 265 13.94 19.16 -7.89
C LEU A 265 14.33 17.70 -7.95
N MET A 266 15.52 17.36 -8.46
CA MET A 266 16.00 15.95 -8.45
C MET A 266 16.11 15.41 -7.03
N CYS A 267 16.61 16.18 -6.08
CA CYS A 267 16.67 15.80 -4.68
C CYS A 267 15.28 15.64 -4.07
N SER A 268 14.35 16.57 -4.33
CA SER A 268 13.00 16.52 -3.77
C SER A 268 12.19 15.35 -4.32
N HIS A 269 12.21 15.12 -5.64
CA HIS A 269 11.53 13.99 -6.27
C HIS A 269 12.04 12.64 -5.76
N THR A 270 13.36 12.47 -5.66
CA THR A 270 13.93 11.24 -5.12
C THR A 270 13.43 10.95 -3.71
N ALA A 271 13.41 11.96 -2.84
CA ALA A 271 12.91 11.80 -1.48
C ALA A 271 11.39 11.58 -1.43
N ALA A 272 10.63 12.27 -2.29
CA ALA A 272 9.17 12.18 -2.37
C ALA A 272 8.71 10.80 -2.83
N PHE A 273 9.28 10.22 -3.88
CA PHE A 273 8.96 8.86 -4.34
C PHE A 273 9.27 7.79 -3.31
N HIS A 274 10.39 7.94 -2.57
CA HIS A 274 10.69 7.02 -1.48
C HIS A 274 9.71 7.17 -0.32
N THR A 275 9.26 8.38 -0.01
CA THR A 275 8.26 8.63 1.03
C THR A 275 6.91 8.03 0.63
N GLU A 276 6.46 8.24 -0.61
CA GLU A 276 5.25 7.64 -1.15
C GLU A 276 5.29 6.11 -1.07
N LYS A 277 6.39 5.51 -1.56
CA LYS A 277 6.60 4.06 -1.46
C LYS A 277 6.50 3.55 -0.03
N ASN A 278 7.22 4.19 0.91
CA ASN A 278 7.23 3.79 2.31
C ASN A 278 5.85 3.92 2.95
N LEU A 279 5.11 4.97 2.62
CA LEU A 279 3.76 5.21 3.11
C LEU A 279 2.78 4.15 2.60
N LYS A 280 2.79 3.85 1.30
CA LYS A 280 1.99 2.77 0.69
C LYS A 280 2.33 1.41 1.32
N MET A 281 3.62 1.12 1.48
CA MET A 281 4.06 -0.13 2.10
C MET A 281 3.65 -0.24 3.57
N ALA A 282 3.72 0.86 4.33
CA ALA A 282 3.26 0.88 5.71
C ALA A 282 1.75 0.61 5.81
N ALA A 283 0.95 1.29 4.96
CA ALA A 283 -0.50 1.07 4.90
C ALA A 283 -0.85 -0.38 4.51
N LEU A 284 -0.21 -0.94 3.49
CA LEU A 284 -0.44 -2.32 3.05
C LEU A 284 -0.03 -3.35 4.12
N ARG A 285 1.10 -3.15 4.79
CA ARG A 285 1.54 -4.01 5.90
C ARG A 285 0.56 -3.94 7.08
N HIS A 286 0.06 -2.75 7.39
CA HIS A 286 -0.94 -2.59 8.44
C HIS A 286 -2.24 -3.30 8.06
N LEU A 287 -2.74 -3.10 6.83
CA LEU A 287 -3.92 -3.81 6.32
C LEU A 287 -3.77 -5.33 6.38
N SER A 288 -2.58 -5.88 6.10
CA SER A 288 -2.36 -7.33 6.19
C SER A 288 -2.50 -7.91 7.60
N ARG A 289 -2.47 -7.05 8.64
CA ARG A 289 -2.65 -7.42 10.05
C ARG A 289 -4.05 -7.14 10.59
N MET A 290 -4.90 -6.51 9.77
CA MET A 290 -6.27 -6.21 10.17
C MET A 290 -7.13 -7.48 10.20
N PRO A 291 -8.15 -7.55 11.07
CA PRO A 291 -9.13 -8.61 11.02
C PRO A 291 -9.93 -8.55 9.72
N ILE A 292 -10.44 -9.68 9.25
CA ILE A 292 -11.21 -9.74 7.99
C ILE A 292 -12.45 -8.85 8.06
N GLY A 293 -13.09 -8.74 9.23
CA GLY A 293 -14.23 -7.86 9.44
C GLY A 293 -13.98 -6.38 9.09
N TYR A 294 -12.75 -5.90 9.24
CA TYR A 294 -12.38 -4.54 8.81
C TYR A 294 -12.63 -4.29 7.32
N PHE A 295 -12.44 -5.32 6.47
CA PHE A 295 -12.64 -5.20 5.02
C PHE A 295 -14.11 -5.28 4.59
N GLU A 296 -14.99 -5.80 5.44
CA GLU A 296 -16.44 -5.74 5.23
C GLU A 296 -16.97 -4.31 5.41
N GLU A 297 -16.43 -3.59 6.39
CA GLU A 297 -16.77 -2.18 6.65
C GLU A 297 -16.07 -1.20 5.70
N ASN A 298 -14.88 -1.58 5.21
CA ASN A 298 -14.06 -0.75 4.35
C ASN A 298 -13.81 -1.43 3.00
N PRO A 299 -14.70 -1.23 2.01
CA PRO A 299 -14.58 -1.84 0.69
C PRO A 299 -13.23 -1.54 0.02
N SER A 300 -12.69 -2.49 -0.72
CA SER A 300 -11.37 -2.40 -1.36
C SER A 300 -11.19 -1.16 -2.24
N GLY A 301 -12.27 -0.69 -2.89
CA GLY A 301 -12.24 0.56 -3.68
C GLY A 301 -11.98 1.80 -2.84
N LYS A 302 -12.59 1.90 -1.64
CA LYS A 302 -12.37 2.99 -0.67
C LYS A 302 -10.93 2.97 -0.15
N LEU A 303 -10.44 1.79 0.28
CA LEU A 303 -9.07 1.64 0.79
C LEU A 303 -8.03 1.96 -0.28
N ARG A 304 -8.22 1.46 -1.51
CA ARG A 304 -7.36 1.77 -2.64
C ARG A 304 -7.30 3.28 -2.91
N LYS A 305 -8.46 3.95 -2.96
CA LYS A 305 -8.53 5.40 -3.15
C LYS A 305 -7.76 6.15 -2.06
N ILE A 306 -7.97 5.79 -0.78
CA ILE A 306 -7.25 6.41 0.34
C ILE A 306 -5.74 6.22 0.18
N ILE A 307 -5.27 5.02 -0.15
CA ILE A 307 -3.83 4.74 -0.23
C ILE A 307 -3.21 5.39 -1.48
N ASP A 308 -3.80 5.21 -2.66
CA ASP A 308 -3.18 5.65 -3.92
C ASP A 308 -3.27 7.17 -4.08
N GLU A 309 -4.48 7.77 -3.96
CA GLU A 309 -4.67 9.19 -4.21
C GLU A 309 -4.00 10.06 -3.14
N ASN A 310 -4.16 9.71 -1.85
CA ASN A 310 -3.56 10.54 -0.80
C ASN A 310 -2.03 10.39 -0.75
N SER A 311 -1.46 9.20 -1.07
CA SER A 311 -0.01 9.06 -1.15
C SER A 311 0.59 9.86 -2.31
N ALA A 312 -0.08 9.90 -3.47
CA ALA A 312 0.34 10.72 -4.61
C ALA A 312 0.26 12.24 -4.29
N GLN A 313 -0.77 12.67 -3.53
CA GLN A 313 -0.82 14.06 -3.06
C GLN A 313 0.32 14.41 -2.11
N MET A 314 0.75 13.46 -1.25
CA MET A 314 1.94 13.64 -0.40
C MET A 314 3.22 13.74 -1.22
N GLU A 315 3.36 12.91 -2.24
CA GLU A 315 4.48 12.98 -3.19
C GLU A 315 4.53 14.35 -3.84
N THR A 316 3.44 14.80 -4.45
CA THR A 316 3.34 16.12 -5.09
C THR A 316 3.67 17.28 -4.15
N TYR A 317 3.24 17.21 -2.89
CA TYR A 317 3.59 18.20 -1.87
C TYR A 317 5.09 18.24 -1.59
N LEU A 318 5.73 17.10 -1.39
CA LEU A 318 7.16 17.02 -1.08
C LEU A 318 8.04 17.32 -2.29
N ALA A 319 7.63 16.88 -3.49
CA ALA A 319 8.40 17.04 -4.72
C ALA A 319 8.42 18.48 -5.23
N HIS A 320 7.27 19.13 -5.23
CA HIS A 320 7.11 20.45 -5.87
C HIS A 320 6.82 21.56 -4.86
N GLN A 321 5.85 21.36 -3.98
CA GLN A 321 5.29 22.46 -3.20
C GLN A 321 6.17 22.89 -2.05
N LEU A 322 6.89 21.96 -1.43
CA LEU A 322 7.80 22.25 -0.33
C LEU A 322 9.05 23.02 -0.81
N PRO A 323 9.75 22.65 -1.89
CA PRO A 323 10.82 23.45 -2.49
C PRO A 323 10.32 24.82 -2.96
N ASP A 324 9.15 24.87 -3.58
CA ASP A 324 8.53 26.11 -4.06
C ASP A 324 8.19 27.09 -2.93
N LEU A 325 7.76 26.57 -1.77
CA LEU A 325 7.50 27.38 -0.58
C LEU A 325 8.77 28.08 -0.10
N VAL A 326 9.88 27.34 -0.03
CA VAL A 326 11.18 27.90 0.39
C VAL A 326 11.66 28.92 -0.63
N SER A 327 11.59 28.61 -1.92
CA SER A 327 11.93 29.52 -3.01
C SER A 327 11.13 30.82 -2.89
N ALA A 328 9.80 30.74 -2.72
CA ALA A 328 8.93 31.90 -2.60
C ALA A 328 9.26 32.75 -1.34
N GLN A 329 9.53 32.10 -0.19
CA GLN A 329 9.94 32.80 1.03
C GLN A 329 11.26 33.56 0.86
N VAL A 330 12.28 32.87 0.30
CA VAL A 330 13.60 33.44 0.06
C VAL A 330 13.49 34.59 -0.94
N THR A 331 12.75 34.41 -2.05
CA THR A 331 12.51 35.46 -3.03
C THR A 331 11.81 36.67 -2.42
N THR A 332 10.81 36.42 -1.54
CA THR A 332 10.11 37.53 -0.85
C THR A 332 11.07 38.34 0.02
N VAL A 333 11.84 37.69 0.88
CA VAL A 333 12.80 38.34 1.78
C VAL A 333 13.85 39.11 0.95
N ALA A 334 14.42 38.46 -0.06
CA ALA A 334 15.43 39.08 -0.93
C ALA A 334 14.85 40.29 -1.70
N SER A 335 13.59 40.18 -2.17
CA SER A 335 12.90 41.28 -2.84
C SER A 335 12.68 42.48 -1.92
N LEU A 336 12.28 42.24 -0.66
CA LEU A 336 12.14 43.33 0.33
C LEU A 336 13.48 44.04 0.59
N VAL A 337 14.57 43.26 0.71
CA VAL A 337 15.92 43.81 0.88
C VAL A 337 16.33 44.61 -0.35
N LEU A 338 16.14 44.10 -1.56
CA LEU A 338 16.45 44.80 -2.80
C LEU A 338 15.65 46.12 -2.95
N MET A 339 14.35 46.08 -2.61
CA MET A 339 13.52 47.31 -2.66
C MET A 339 14.05 48.39 -1.70
N LEU A 340 14.49 48.03 -0.52
CA LEU A 340 15.04 49.00 0.43
C LEU A 340 16.45 49.46 0.04
N ALA A 341 17.25 48.60 -0.56
CA ALA A 341 18.64 48.89 -0.94
C ALA A 341 18.74 49.82 -2.16
N MET A 342 17.81 49.71 -3.11
CA MET A 342 17.83 50.54 -4.35
C MET A 342 17.38 51.98 -4.07
N ASP A 343 16.18 52.18 -3.57
CA ASP A 343 15.70 53.47 -3.08
C ASP A 343 14.58 53.26 -2.05
N TRP A 344 14.87 53.44 -0.78
CA TRP A 344 13.91 53.25 0.31
C TRP A 344 12.66 54.10 0.19
N ARG A 345 12.74 55.30 -0.52
CA ARG A 345 11.63 56.24 -0.71
C ARG A 345 10.52 55.65 -1.59
N ILE A 346 10.88 54.85 -2.59
CA ILE A 346 9.95 54.15 -3.46
C ILE A 346 9.67 52.75 -2.89
N GLY A 347 10.70 52.11 -2.33
CA GLY A 347 10.61 50.73 -1.79
C GLY A 347 9.67 50.61 -0.61
N LEU A 348 9.73 51.54 0.36
CA LEU A 348 8.90 51.46 1.57
C LEU A 348 7.39 51.53 1.27
N PRO A 349 6.87 52.46 0.46
CA PRO A 349 5.45 52.44 0.05
C PRO A 349 5.01 51.17 -0.67
N LEU A 350 5.87 50.60 -1.53
CA LEU A 350 5.59 49.33 -2.19
C LEU A 350 5.54 48.15 -1.19
N ILE A 351 6.44 48.13 -0.20
CA ILE A 351 6.42 47.16 0.88
C ILE A 351 5.12 47.27 1.70
N VAL A 352 4.68 48.50 2.02
CA VAL A 352 3.39 48.69 2.70
C VAL A 352 2.23 48.11 1.88
N LEU A 353 2.26 48.35 0.54
CA LEU A 353 1.27 47.76 -0.36
C LEU A 353 1.30 46.22 -0.36
N MET A 354 2.49 45.65 -0.37
CA MET A 354 2.65 44.18 -0.26
C MET A 354 2.12 43.63 1.09
N LEU A 355 2.41 44.31 2.19
CA LEU A 355 1.88 43.93 3.52
C LEU A 355 0.36 44.07 3.57
N ALA A 356 -0.21 45.14 2.96
CA ALA A 356 -1.65 45.30 2.86
C ALA A 356 -2.31 44.19 2.02
N SER A 357 -1.68 43.78 0.92
CA SER A 357 -2.17 42.62 0.14
C SER A 357 -2.14 41.30 0.95
N PHE A 358 -1.07 41.09 1.70
CA PHE A 358 -0.95 39.93 2.58
C PHE A 358 -1.99 39.95 3.71
N ALA A 359 -2.29 41.10 4.29
CA ALA A 359 -3.36 41.27 5.27
C ALA A 359 -4.74 40.92 4.67
N CYS A 360 -5.02 41.31 3.44
CA CYS A 360 -6.23 40.89 2.71
C CYS A 360 -6.28 39.37 2.55
N GLN A 361 -5.17 38.72 2.23
CA GLN A 361 -5.08 37.25 2.14
C GLN A 361 -5.40 36.57 3.45
N MET A 362 -4.91 37.08 4.59
CA MET A 362 -5.17 36.53 5.89
C MET A 362 -6.66 36.48 6.25
N THR A 363 -7.49 37.36 5.71
CA THR A 363 -8.93 37.30 5.93
C THR A 363 -9.60 36.06 5.34
N MET A 364 -8.97 35.47 4.30
CA MET A 364 -9.47 34.21 3.70
C MET A 364 -9.19 32.98 4.56
N MET A 365 -8.27 33.06 5.53
CA MET A 365 -7.89 31.95 6.41
C MET A 365 -8.64 31.98 7.74
N GLY A 366 -9.65 32.82 7.90
CA GLY A 366 -10.44 32.93 9.11
C GLY A 366 -11.30 31.69 9.35
N GLU A 367 -11.68 31.45 10.63
CA GLU A 367 -12.44 30.28 11.08
C GLU A 367 -13.74 30.07 10.29
N LYS A 368 -14.46 31.15 9.95
CA LYS A 368 -15.67 31.10 9.13
C LYS A 368 -15.41 30.49 7.74
N THR A 369 -14.36 30.94 7.07
CA THR A 369 -13.99 30.45 5.74
C THR A 369 -13.57 29.00 5.79
N MET A 370 -12.85 28.59 6.83
CA MET A 370 -12.46 27.21 7.07
C MET A 370 -13.66 26.29 7.27
N ASN A 371 -14.71 26.76 7.98
CA ASN A 371 -15.94 26.00 8.15
C ASN A 371 -16.70 25.84 6.82
N PHE A 372 -16.76 26.88 5.98
CA PHE A 372 -17.33 26.78 4.64
C PHE A 372 -16.52 25.84 3.73
N MET A 373 -15.21 25.86 3.83
CA MET A 373 -14.32 24.94 3.09
C MET A 373 -14.60 23.49 3.45
N LYS A 374 -14.76 23.20 4.75
CA LYS A 374 -15.09 21.86 5.22
C LYS A 374 -16.44 21.40 4.66
N ARG A 375 -17.48 22.21 4.80
CA ARG A 375 -18.82 21.90 4.26
C ARG A 375 -18.78 21.65 2.74
N TYR A 376 -18.05 22.47 2.00
CA TYR A 376 -17.84 22.30 0.56
C TYR A 376 -17.18 20.95 0.24
N GLN A 377 -16.16 20.52 1.00
CA GLN A 377 -15.51 19.23 0.83
C GLN A 377 -16.44 18.05 1.18
N ASP A 378 -17.19 18.16 2.27
CA ASP A 378 -18.15 17.14 2.69
C ASP A 378 -19.27 17.00 1.63
N ALA A 379 -19.80 18.09 1.11
CA ALA A 379 -20.80 18.06 0.04
C ALA A 379 -20.26 17.51 -1.30
N GLN A 380 -18.99 17.74 -1.60
CA GLN A 380 -18.31 17.16 -2.78
C GLN A 380 -18.18 15.63 -2.63
N GLU A 381 -17.86 15.15 -1.44
CA GLU A 381 -17.73 13.70 -1.16
C GLU A 381 -19.10 13.01 -1.27
N GLU A 382 -20.15 13.62 -0.72
CA GLU A 382 -21.53 13.11 -0.80
C GLU A 382 -22.02 13.08 -2.26
N MET A 383 -21.79 14.15 -3.02
CA MET A 383 -22.14 14.19 -4.45
C MET A 383 -21.42 13.07 -5.24
N ASN A 384 -20.15 12.82 -4.97
CA ASN A 384 -19.41 11.74 -5.61
C ASN A 384 -19.93 10.36 -5.20
N HIS A 385 -20.33 10.18 -3.94
CA HIS A 385 -20.97 8.95 -3.45
C HIS A 385 -22.27 8.66 -4.19
N GLU A 386 -23.19 9.62 -4.22
CA GLU A 386 -24.48 9.50 -4.90
C GLU A 386 -24.33 9.30 -6.43
N ALA A 387 -23.29 9.90 -7.05
CA ALA A 387 -22.98 9.67 -8.46
C ALA A 387 -22.59 8.21 -8.72
N VAL A 388 -21.77 7.60 -7.87
CA VAL A 388 -21.37 6.19 -8.00
C VAL A 388 -22.60 5.27 -7.79
N GLU A 389 -23.43 5.55 -6.79
CA GLU A 389 -24.66 4.77 -6.55
C GLU A 389 -25.64 4.89 -7.71
N TYR A 390 -25.78 6.09 -8.30
CA TYR A 390 -26.59 6.29 -9.50
C TYR A 390 -26.12 5.44 -10.68
N VAL A 391 -24.80 5.44 -10.95
CA VAL A 391 -24.21 4.64 -12.04
C VAL A 391 -24.36 3.14 -11.79
N ARG A 392 -24.18 2.67 -10.54
CA ARG A 392 -24.41 1.26 -10.19
C ARG A 392 -25.86 0.83 -10.35
N GLY A 393 -26.79 1.71 -10.00
CA GLY A 393 -28.24 1.47 -10.08
C GLY A 393 -28.82 1.68 -11.48
N ILE A 394 -28.05 2.12 -12.49
CA ILE A 394 -28.57 2.54 -13.81
C ILE A 394 -29.34 1.42 -14.55
N SER A 395 -28.92 0.16 -14.39
CA SER A 395 -29.59 -1.00 -14.98
C SER A 395 -30.99 -1.20 -14.40
N VAL A 396 -31.14 -1.08 -13.08
CA VAL A 396 -32.40 -1.19 -12.35
C VAL A 396 -33.32 -0.02 -12.75
N ILE A 397 -32.77 1.19 -12.77
CA ILE A 397 -33.50 2.41 -13.17
C ILE A 397 -34.05 2.26 -14.60
N LYS A 398 -33.25 1.75 -15.55
CA LYS A 398 -33.67 1.55 -16.94
C LYS A 398 -34.72 0.45 -17.09
N VAL A 399 -34.60 -0.66 -16.39
CA VAL A 399 -35.54 -1.80 -16.50
C VAL A 399 -36.90 -1.48 -15.85
N PHE A 400 -36.91 -0.83 -14.70
CA PHE A 400 -38.14 -0.56 -13.97
C PHE A 400 -38.72 0.84 -14.21
N GLY A 401 -38.09 1.67 -15.03
CA GLY A 401 -38.58 3.01 -15.37
C GLY A 401 -38.66 3.97 -14.18
N GLN A 402 -38.12 3.57 -13.03
CA GLN A 402 -38.17 4.34 -11.78
C GLN A 402 -36.98 5.27 -11.67
N SER A 403 -37.05 6.41 -12.34
CA SER A 403 -35.98 7.42 -12.31
C SER A 403 -36.00 8.36 -11.11
N VAL A 404 -37.02 8.31 -10.27
CA VAL A 404 -37.37 9.47 -9.41
C VAL A 404 -36.60 9.51 -8.09
N HIS A 405 -36.27 8.37 -7.45
CA HIS A 405 -35.66 8.40 -6.11
C HIS A 405 -34.14 8.54 -6.13
N SER A 406 -33.43 7.76 -6.95
CA SER A 406 -31.97 7.86 -7.08
C SER A 406 -31.54 9.15 -7.77
N ILE A 407 -32.30 9.59 -8.80
CA ILE A 407 -32.08 10.89 -9.45
C ILE A 407 -32.31 12.03 -8.46
N ARG A 408 -33.30 11.92 -7.59
CA ARG A 408 -33.64 12.96 -6.61
C ARG A 408 -32.49 13.16 -5.62
N ARG A 409 -31.96 12.09 -5.01
CA ARG A 409 -30.81 12.18 -4.07
C ARG A 409 -29.58 12.78 -4.72
N PHE A 410 -29.21 12.30 -5.91
CA PHE A 410 -28.08 12.83 -6.64
C PHE A 410 -28.27 14.30 -7.00
N LYS A 411 -29.48 14.70 -7.43
CA LYS A 411 -29.83 16.11 -7.70
C LYS A 411 -29.74 16.98 -6.44
N GLU A 412 -30.22 16.46 -5.30
CA GLU A 412 -30.11 17.15 -4.01
C GLU A 412 -28.66 17.32 -3.58
N ALA A 413 -27.81 16.29 -3.75
CA ALA A 413 -26.38 16.35 -3.48
C ALA A 413 -25.65 17.35 -4.39
N ILE A 414 -25.99 17.41 -5.70
CA ILE A 414 -25.47 18.43 -6.63
C ILE A 414 -25.85 19.83 -6.17
N ASN A 415 -27.11 20.04 -5.76
CA ASN A 415 -27.56 21.33 -5.28
C ASN A 415 -26.85 21.74 -3.99
N ALA A 416 -26.71 20.83 -3.02
CA ALA A 416 -25.96 21.07 -1.80
C ALA A 416 -24.49 21.43 -2.08
N TYR A 417 -23.84 20.68 -2.96
CA TYR A 417 -22.46 20.98 -3.43
C TYR A 417 -22.38 22.38 -4.05
N ARG A 418 -23.32 22.75 -4.95
CA ARG A 418 -23.38 24.09 -5.57
C ARG A 418 -23.51 25.17 -4.51
N ASP A 419 -24.44 24.99 -3.55
CA ASP A 419 -24.75 26.02 -2.55
C ASP A 419 -23.59 26.21 -1.57
N ASP A 420 -22.93 25.14 -1.13
CA ASP A 420 -21.74 25.20 -0.28
C ASP A 420 -20.50 25.71 -1.05
N ALA A 421 -20.34 25.39 -2.34
CA ALA A 421 -19.30 25.96 -3.21
C ALA A 421 -19.49 27.47 -3.38
N LEU A 422 -20.73 27.93 -3.59
CA LEU A 422 -21.05 29.36 -3.67
C LEU A 422 -20.81 30.03 -2.31
N ALA A 423 -21.21 29.45 -1.21
CA ALA A 423 -20.99 30.01 0.12
C ALA A 423 -19.50 30.17 0.43
N PHE A 424 -18.69 29.15 0.13
CA PHE A 424 -17.23 29.20 0.26
C PHE A 424 -16.62 30.29 -0.64
N THR A 425 -17.01 30.32 -1.92
CA THR A 425 -16.52 31.32 -2.88
C THR A 425 -16.87 32.73 -2.43
N MET A 426 -18.10 32.99 -1.97
CA MET A 426 -18.54 34.28 -1.45
C MET A 426 -17.81 34.69 -0.16
N ALA A 427 -17.49 33.72 0.70
CA ALA A 427 -16.68 33.95 1.92
C ALA A 427 -15.24 34.36 1.57
N CYS A 428 -14.63 33.74 0.54
CA CYS A 428 -13.29 34.07 0.07
C CYS A 428 -13.23 35.35 -0.75
N LYS A 429 -14.33 35.74 -1.47
CA LYS A 429 -14.36 36.80 -2.46
C LYS A 429 -13.79 38.13 -1.96
N PRO A 430 -14.17 38.72 -0.80
CA PRO A 430 -13.63 39.99 -0.36
C PRO A 430 -12.12 39.98 -0.17
N GLY A 431 -11.60 38.93 0.49
CA GLY A 431 -10.16 38.74 0.72
C GLY A 431 -9.40 38.56 -0.59
N TYR A 432 -9.91 37.70 -1.50
CA TYR A 432 -9.29 37.44 -2.80
C TYR A 432 -9.28 38.69 -3.71
N VAL A 433 -10.41 39.39 -3.83
CA VAL A 433 -10.50 40.61 -4.63
C VAL A 433 -9.62 41.69 -4.04
N GLY A 434 -9.64 41.88 -2.71
CA GLY A 434 -8.76 42.83 -2.02
C GLY A 434 -7.28 42.52 -2.28
N PHE A 435 -6.85 41.26 -2.05
CA PHE A 435 -5.49 40.81 -2.32
C PHE A 435 -5.10 41.09 -3.77
N ASN A 436 -5.88 40.58 -4.73
CA ASN A 436 -5.54 40.71 -6.15
C ASN A 436 -5.53 42.15 -6.66
N THR A 437 -6.43 43.00 -6.14
CA THR A 437 -6.45 44.44 -6.48
C THR A 437 -5.22 45.13 -5.91
N VAL A 438 -4.92 44.92 -4.62
CA VAL A 438 -3.82 45.59 -3.94
C VAL A 438 -2.46 45.14 -4.47
N VAL A 439 -2.25 43.85 -4.68
CA VAL A 439 -0.96 43.32 -5.17
C VAL A 439 -0.62 43.81 -6.58
N ASN A 440 -1.64 44.02 -7.44
CA ASN A 440 -1.44 44.51 -8.79
C ASN A 440 -1.52 46.05 -8.89
N ALA A 441 -1.74 46.75 -7.78
CA ALA A 441 -1.89 48.20 -7.74
C ALA A 441 -0.54 48.92 -7.51
N ALA A 442 0.60 48.31 -7.84
CA ALA A 442 1.94 48.94 -7.71
C ALA A 442 2.03 50.30 -8.40
N PHE A 443 1.30 50.54 -9.50
CA PHE A 443 1.22 51.83 -10.19
C PHE A 443 0.62 52.97 -9.33
N LEU A 444 -0.21 52.62 -8.32
CA LEU A 444 -0.73 53.65 -7.37
C LEU A 444 0.39 54.26 -6.52
N VAL A 445 1.51 53.57 -6.37
CA VAL A 445 2.71 54.07 -5.70
C VAL A 445 3.67 54.67 -6.74
N LEU A 446 3.89 54.00 -7.85
CA LEU A 446 4.88 54.38 -8.86
C LEU A 446 4.53 55.68 -9.58
N ILE A 447 3.24 55.94 -9.91
CA ILE A 447 2.84 57.19 -10.60
C ILE A 447 3.06 58.43 -9.70
N PRO A 448 2.58 58.50 -8.47
CA PRO A 448 2.90 59.59 -7.55
C PRO A 448 4.40 59.71 -7.27
N ALA A 449 5.12 58.62 -7.11
CA ALA A 449 6.56 58.61 -6.91
C ALA A 449 7.30 59.25 -8.11
N ALA A 450 6.87 58.91 -9.34
CA ALA A 450 7.40 59.53 -10.54
C ALA A 450 7.16 61.05 -10.59
N LEU A 451 5.92 61.50 -10.32
CA LEU A 451 5.56 62.93 -10.34
C LEU A 451 6.33 63.75 -9.31
N ILE A 452 6.42 63.23 -8.06
CA ILE A 452 7.16 63.87 -6.97
C ILE A 452 8.67 63.85 -7.25
N GLY A 453 9.19 62.69 -7.66
CA GLY A 453 10.61 62.54 -7.94
C GLY A 453 11.11 63.37 -9.08
N MET A 454 10.35 63.52 -10.17
CA MET A 454 10.72 64.36 -11.30
C MET A 454 10.79 65.86 -10.93
N THR A 455 10.03 66.34 -9.94
CA THR A 455 10.02 67.72 -9.47
C THR A 455 10.97 68.00 -8.33
N SER A 456 11.34 66.96 -7.54
CA SER A 456 12.07 67.12 -6.28
C SER A 456 13.45 66.47 -6.27
N ALA A 457 13.83 65.70 -7.30
CA ALA A 457 15.07 64.95 -7.34
C ALA A 457 16.26 65.90 -7.61
N GLY A 458 17.27 65.88 -6.78
CA GLY A 458 18.52 66.65 -7.00
C GLY A 458 19.34 66.06 -8.17
N ASP A 459 19.24 64.73 -8.41
CA ASP A 459 19.79 64.05 -9.58
C ASP A 459 18.66 63.26 -10.26
N LEU A 460 18.15 63.81 -11.36
CA LEU A 460 17.07 63.26 -12.15
C LEU A 460 17.47 61.94 -12.82
N THR A 461 18.73 61.80 -13.22
CA THR A 461 19.23 60.60 -13.88
C THR A 461 19.21 59.40 -12.90
N ALA A 462 19.77 59.57 -11.72
CA ALA A 462 19.76 58.55 -10.67
C ALA A 462 18.34 58.18 -10.24
N PHE A 463 17.40 59.16 -10.22
CA PHE A 463 16.01 58.86 -9.91
C PHE A 463 15.36 57.99 -11.01
N ILE A 464 15.58 58.35 -12.30
CA ILE A 464 15.02 57.58 -13.44
C ILE A 464 15.60 56.12 -13.43
N GLU A 465 16.89 55.95 -13.13
CA GLU A 465 17.52 54.64 -13.00
C GLU A 465 16.81 53.78 -11.97
N ASN A 466 16.62 54.29 -10.75
CA ASN A 466 15.92 53.59 -9.68
C ASN A 466 14.45 53.35 -10.02
N PHE A 467 13.77 54.31 -10.60
CA PHE A 467 12.37 54.17 -10.98
C PHE A 467 12.14 53.07 -12.02
N LEU A 468 13.01 52.96 -13.03
CA LEU A 468 12.97 51.88 -14.02
C LEU A 468 13.13 50.49 -13.37
N PHE A 469 14.01 50.38 -12.37
CA PHE A 469 14.11 49.16 -11.62
C PHE A 469 12.77 48.74 -11.00
N TYR A 470 12.10 49.62 -10.27
CA TYR A 470 10.82 49.30 -9.65
C TYR A 470 9.71 49.01 -10.65
N LEU A 471 9.71 49.69 -11.82
CA LEU A 471 8.74 49.44 -12.87
C LEU A 471 8.79 47.99 -13.39
N ILE A 472 10.01 47.43 -13.49
CA ILE A 472 10.24 46.05 -13.95
C ILE A 472 10.08 45.06 -12.79
N PHE A 473 10.50 45.40 -11.58
CA PHE A 473 10.59 44.51 -10.44
C PHE A 473 9.27 44.34 -9.67
N ALA A 474 8.41 45.38 -9.61
CA ALA A 474 7.15 45.29 -8.87
C ALA A 474 6.19 44.17 -9.37
N PRO A 475 6.02 43.94 -10.69
CA PRO A 475 5.23 42.83 -11.18
C PRO A 475 5.80 41.45 -10.78
N ALA A 476 7.13 41.29 -10.72
CA ALA A 476 7.77 40.08 -10.27
C ALA A 476 7.43 39.78 -8.80
N CYS A 477 7.45 40.77 -7.93
CA CYS A 477 7.03 40.64 -6.53
C CYS A 477 5.56 40.24 -6.38
N ALA A 478 4.67 40.78 -7.23
CA ALA A 478 3.26 40.39 -7.24
C ALA A 478 3.09 38.90 -7.58
N SER A 479 3.85 38.39 -8.55
CA SER A 479 3.85 36.97 -8.91
C SER A 479 4.26 36.04 -7.74
N VAL A 480 5.29 36.42 -6.98
CA VAL A 480 5.75 35.67 -5.81
C VAL A 480 4.70 35.61 -4.70
N LEU A 481 4.03 36.75 -4.41
CA LEU A 481 2.95 36.79 -3.42
C LEU A 481 1.75 35.92 -3.83
N ASN A 482 1.38 35.93 -5.13
CA ASN A 482 0.37 35.00 -5.64
C ASN A 482 0.78 33.52 -5.39
N LYS A 483 2.04 33.17 -5.62
CA LYS A 483 2.55 31.83 -5.37
C LYS A 483 2.38 31.44 -3.90
N ILE A 484 2.73 32.31 -2.95
CA ILE A 484 2.55 32.07 -1.49
C ILE A 484 1.08 31.85 -1.14
N MET A 485 0.16 32.60 -1.77
CA MET A 485 -1.28 32.44 -1.53
C MET A 485 -1.75 31.00 -1.80
N TYR A 486 -1.38 30.42 -2.93
CA TYR A 486 -1.80 29.06 -3.27
C TYR A 486 -1.14 27.97 -2.40
N MET A 487 0.07 28.21 -1.88
CA MET A 487 0.80 27.22 -1.09
C MET A 487 0.17 26.87 0.23
N SER A 488 -0.58 27.79 0.85
CA SER A 488 -1.31 27.49 2.09
C SER A 488 -2.38 26.43 1.86
N ASN A 489 -3.06 26.47 0.69
CA ASN A 489 -4.06 25.47 0.32
C ASN A 489 -3.44 24.07 0.13
N TYR A 490 -2.30 24.01 -0.53
CA TYR A 490 -1.59 22.74 -0.75
C TYR A 490 -1.09 22.11 0.54
N LYS A 491 -0.57 22.93 1.47
CA LYS A 491 -0.19 22.43 2.81
C LYS A 491 -1.39 21.85 3.54
N MET A 492 -2.54 22.50 3.48
CA MET A 492 -3.76 22.03 4.14
C MET A 492 -4.26 20.72 3.51
N GLN A 493 -4.23 20.63 2.18
CA GLN A 493 -4.59 19.44 1.44
C GLN A 493 -3.65 18.25 1.79
N ALA A 494 -2.34 18.51 1.87
CA ALA A 494 -1.37 17.52 2.31
C ALA A 494 -1.63 17.03 3.74
N MET A 495 -1.96 17.92 4.67
CA MET A 495 -2.30 17.55 6.04
C MET A 495 -3.56 16.70 6.11
N GLU A 496 -4.60 17.00 5.34
CA GLU A 496 -5.83 16.23 5.27
C GLU A 496 -5.58 14.83 4.65
N SER A 497 -4.79 14.76 3.59
CA SER A 497 -4.40 13.48 2.98
C SER A 497 -3.63 12.58 3.94
N MET A 498 -2.72 13.15 4.75
CA MET A 498 -2.03 12.41 5.81
C MET A 498 -3.00 11.90 6.88
N ARG A 499 -3.96 12.74 7.29
CA ARG A 499 -5.00 12.36 8.24
C ARG A 499 -5.83 11.18 7.73
N ARG A 500 -6.19 11.17 6.43
CA ARG A 500 -6.93 10.06 5.81
C ARG A 500 -6.12 8.76 5.78
N ILE A 501 -4.84 8.83 5.50
CA ILE A 501 -3.95 7.65 5.57
C ILE A 501 -3.81 7.17 7.03
N ASP A 502 -3.71 8.10 7.98
CA ASP A 502 -3.64 7.76 9.39
C ASP A 502 -4.92 7.05 9.89
N THR A 503 -6.10 7.24 9.29
CA THR A 503 -7.29 6.44 9.63
C THR A 503 -7.06 4.94 9.38
N ILE A 504 -6.25 4.59 8.38
CA ILE A 504 -5.85 3.20 8.13
C ILE A 504 -4.74 2.79 9.11
N LEU A 505 -3.67 3.59 9.22
CA LEU A 505 -2.48 3.26 10.00
C LEU A 505 -2.72 3.19 11.51
N LEU A 506 -3.76 3.86 12.02
CA LEU A 506 -4.12 3.91 13.44
C LEU A 506 -5.30 2.99 13.76
N ALA A 507 -5.91 2.36 12.77
CA ALA A 507 -6.95 1.38 12.98
C ALA A 507 -6.40 0.23 13.85
N ARG A 508 -7.24 -0.27 14.77
CA ARG A 508 -6.82 -1.27 15.75
C ARG A 508 -6.50 -2.58 15.05
N GLU A 509 -5.25 -3.01 15.12
CA GLU A 509 -4.84 -4.35 14.69
C GLU A 509 -5.49 -5.41 15.59
N GLN A 510 -5.71 -6.59 15.04
CA GLN A 510 -6.13 -7.74 15.83
C GLN A 510 -5.02 -8.10 16.82
N SER A 511 -5.38 -8.27 18.10
CA SER A 511 -4.41 -8.61 19.15
C SER A 511 -3.80 -9.99 18.87
N GLU A 512 -2.47 -10.09 18.84
CA GLU A 512 -1.78 -11.37 18.83
C GLU A 512 -1.31 -11.72 20.25
N ALA A 513 -1.37 -13.00 20.56
CA ALA A 513 -0.87 -13.51 21.84
C ALA A 513 0.64 -13.25 21.93
N GLN A 514 1.10 -12.77 23.09
CA GLN A 514 2.54 -12.54 23.33
C GLN A 514 3.32 -13.86 23.40
N GLU A 515 2.68 -14.92 23.96
CA GLU A 515 3.19 -16.28 24.03
C GLU A 515 2.12 -17.22 23.45
N PRO A 516 2.12 -17.44 22.12
CA PRO A 516 1.09 -18.28 21.48
C PRO A 516 1.12 -19.70 22.00
N GLN A 517 -0.04 -20.21 22.39
CA GLN A 517 -0.25 -21.61 22.76
C GLN A 517 -0.66 -22.41 21.53
N MET A 518 -0.30 -23.71 21.50
CA MET A 518 -0.70 -24.62 20.43
C MET A 518 -1.98 -25.37 20.82
N ALA A 519 -2.98 -25.31 19.95
CA ALA A 519 -4.21 -26.08 20.12
C ALA A 519 -3.93 -27.59 19.98
N GLN A 520 -4.37 -28.40 20.97
CA GLN A 520 -4.07 -29.84 20.99
C GLN A 520 -5.15 -30.71 20.34
N GLY A 521 -6.20 -30.11 19.78
CA GLY A 521 -7.32 -30.84 19.18
C GLY A 521 -8.00 -30.02 18.09
N SER A 522 -9.20 -30.47 17.69
CA SER A 522 -10.06 -29.80 16.70
C SER A 522 -11.49 -29.59 17.20
N ASP A 523 -11.76 -29.81 18.48
CA ASP A 523 -13.01 -29.43 19.10
C ASP A 523 -13.11 -27.92 19.26
N ILE A 524 -14.33 -27.39 19.09
CA ILE A 524 -14.61 -25.95 19.20
C ILE A 524 -15.65 -25.76 20.30
N CYS A 525 -15.33 -24.98 21.31
CA CYS A 525 -16.25 -24.67 22.39
C CYS A 525 -16.54 -23.17 22.45
N PHE A 526 -17.81 -22.83 22.50
CA PHE A 526 -18.34 -21.49 22.79
C PHE A 526 -18.85 -21.47 24.22
N GLU A 527 -18.40 -20.48 25.00
CA GLU A 527 -18.80 -20.29 26.40
C GLU A 527 -19.30 -18.87 26.61
N HIS A 528 -20.61 -18.73 26.79
CA HIS A 528 -21.30 -17.44 27.06
C HIS A 528 -20.92 -16.34 26.06
N VAL A 529 -20.83 -16.67 24.77
CA VAL A 529 -20.36 -15.75 23.73
C VAL A 529 -21.44 -14.73 23.38
N THR A 530 -21.08 -13.44 23.50
CA THR A 530 -21.87 -12.30 23.02
C THR A 530 -21.02 -11.50 22.02
N PHE A 531 -21.64 -11.17 20.88
CA PHE A 531 -20.97 -10.41 19.82
C PHE A 531 -21.92 -9.43 19.14
N THR A 532 -21.46 -8.17 19.00
CA THR A 532 -22.12 -7.10 18.27
C THR A 532 -21.19 -6.59 17.17
N TYR A 533 -21.68 -6.49 15.92
CA TYR A 533 -20.90 -5.88 14.84
C TYR A 533 -20.63 -4.40 15.14
N PRO A 534 -19.48 -3.83 14.75
CA PRO A 534 -19.15 -2.42 15.01
C PRO A 534 -20.19 -1.42 14.46
N THR A 535 -20.91 -1.79 13.40
CA THR A 535 -21.98 -0.99 12.79
C THR A 535 -23.38 -1.32 13.33
N GLY A 536 -23.50 -2.33 14.20
CA GLY A 536 -24.76 -2.81 14.73
C GLY A 536 -25.09 -2.20 16.10
N GLU A 537 -26.36 -1.90 16.35
CA GLU A 537 -26.84 -1.45 17.67
C GLU A 537 -27.22 -2.60 18.59
N GLN A 538 -27.51 -3.78 18.04
CA GLN A 538 -27.96 -4.96 18.81
C GLN A 538 -26.97 -6.13 18.63
N PRO A 539 -26.85 -7.00 19.68
CA PRO A 539 -26.03 -8.20 19.56
C PRO A 539 -26.51 -9.13 18.44
N ALA A 540 -25.61 -9.49 17.55
CA ALA A 540 -25.85 -10.51 16.51
C ALA A 540 -25.83 -11.93 17.08
N VAL A 541 -25.07 -12.13 18.17
CA VAL A 541 -25.03 -13.36 18.98
C VAL A 541 -25.05 -12.95 20.45
N SER A 542 -25.91 -13.59 21.27
CA SER A 542 -26.13 -13.24 22.68
C SER A 542 -26.15 -14.48 23.55
N ASP A 543 -25.19 -14.60 24.45
CA ASP A 543 -25.05 -15.66 25.45
C ASP A 543 -25.12 -17.09 24.85
N VAL A 544 -24.37 -17.35 23.80
CA VAL A 544 -24.34 -18.63 23.09
C VAL A 544 -23.27 -19.54 23.67
N SER A 545 -23.69 -20.74 24.06
CA SER A 545 -22.79 -21.79 24.59
C SER A 545 -23.09 -23.13 23.91
N PHE A 546 -22.09 -23.75 23.30
CA PHE A 546 -22.15 -25.09 22.72
C PHE A 546 -20.74 -25.66 22.48
N THR A 547 -20.67 -26.97 22.23
CA THR A 547 -19.41 -27.62 21.85
C THR A 547 -19.61 -28.43 20.56
N ALA A 548 -18.83 -28.12 19.53
CA ALA A 548 -18.67 -28.93 18.33
C ALA A 548 -17.50 -29.91 18.58
N LYS A 549 -17.83 -31.18 18.75
CA LYS A 549 -16.83 -32.23 19.09
C LYS A 549 -15.90 -32.54 17.91
N ALA A 550 -14.67 -32.88 18.21
CA ALA A 550 -13.69 -33.29 17.20
C ALA A 550 -14.22 -34.42 16.31
N GLY A 551 -14.11 -34.30 15.01
CA GLY A 551 -14.52 -35.31 14.03
C GLY A 551 -16.03 -35.44 13.81
N THR A 552 -16.86 -34.50 14.31
CA THR A 552 -18.33 -34.52 14.16
C THR A 552 -18.82 -33.37 13.29
N VAL A 553 -20.03 -33.53 12.74
CA VAL A 553 -20.74 -32.52 11.97
C VAL A 553 -21.76 -31.81 12.87
N THR A 554 -21.53 -30.51 13.10
CA THR A 554 -22.47 -29.62 13.83
C THR A 554 -23.15 -28.71 12.82
N ALA A 555 -24.47 -28.79 12.70
CA ALA A 555 -25.25 -27.96 11.78
C ALA A 555 -25.91 -26.79 12.54
N LEU A 556 -25.81 -25.59 11.95
CA LEU A 556 -26.48 -24.37 12.43
C LEU A 556 -27.72 -24.07 11.56
N VAL A 557 -28.89 -24.00 12.18
CA VAL A 557 -30.18 -23.70 11.50
C VAL A 557 -30.91 -22.57 12.19
N GLY A 558 -31.86 -21.99 11.48
CA GLY A 558 -32.68 -20.86 11.98
C GLY A 558 -33.05 -19.88 10.86
N HIS A 559 -33.95 -18.96 11.16
CA HIS A 559 -34.36 -17.94 10.19
C HIS A 559 -33.22 -17.03 9.75
N SER A 560 -33.37 -16.33 8.62
CA SER A 560 -32.41 -15.33 8.18
C SER A 560 -32.22 -14.27 9.28
N GLY A 561 -30.96 -13.84 9.50
CA GLY A 561 -30.64 -12.88 10.57
C GLY A 561 -30.57 -13.45 12.00
N SER A 562 -30.67 -14.78 12.19
CA SER A 562 -30.62 -15.40 13.53
C SER A 562 -29.19 -15.54 14.11
N GLY A 563 -28.12 -15.10 13.43
CA GLY A 563 -26.75 -15.11 13.94
C GLY A 563 -25.89 -16.29 13.46
N LYS A 564 -26.37 -17.18 12.57
CA LYS A 564 -25.64 -18.37 12.09
C LYS A 564 -24.29 -18.04 11.42
N THR A 565 -24.32 -17.16 10.43
CA THR A 565 -23.12 -16.72 9.72
C THR A 565 -22.14 -16.03 10.68
N THR A 566 -22.65 -15.28 11.66
CA THR A 566 -21.83 -14.64 12.69
C THR A 566 -21.05 -15.70 13.50
N ILE A 567 -21.69 -16.78 13.94
CA ILE A 567 -21.01 -17.90 14.63
C ILE A 567 -19.92 -18.45 13.73
N GLY A 568 -20.23 -18.71 12.44
CA GLY A 568 -19.23 -19.20 11.48
C GLY A 568 -18.02 -18.28 11.34
N THR A 569 -18.21 -16.97 11.35
CA THR A 569 -17.12 -15.98 11.18
C THR A 569 -16.30 -15.76 12.47
N LEU A 570 -16.88 -16.04 13.64
CA LEU A 570 -16.17 -15.94 14.91
C LEU A 570 -15.16 -17.08 15.12
N VAL A 571 -15.43 -18.30 14.59
CA VAL A 571 -14.53 -19.45 14.74
C VAL A 571 -13.14 -19.21 14.12
N PRO A 572 -12.98 -18.72 12.87
CA PRO A 572 -11.68 -18.37 12.32
C PRO A 572 -11.12 -17.06 12.87
N ARG A 573 -11.76 -16.48 13.87
CA ARG A 573 -11.38 -15.22 14.51
C ARG A 573 -11.33 -14.08 13.50
N PHE A 574 -12.34 -13.97 12.62
CA PHE A 574 -12.50 -12.80 11.74
C PHE A 574 -12.88 -11.54 12.53
N TYR A 575 -13.50 -11.75 13.70
CA TYR A 575 -13.79 -10.76 14.73
C TYR A 575 -13.39 -11.32 16.11
N ASP A 576 -13.01 -10.44 17.02
CA ASP A 576 -12.83 -10.79 18.43
C ASP A 576 -14.17 -10.63 19.17
N VAL A 577 -14.50 -11.56 20.06
CA VAL A 577 -15.73 -11.51 20.86
C VAL A 577 -15.62 -10.42 21.92
N GLN A 578 -16.79 -9.81 22.29
CA GLN A 578 -16.84 -8.81 23.34
C GLN A 578 -17.00 -9.44 24.73
N GLU A 579 -17.81 -10.51 24.82
CA GLU A 579 -18.04 -11.25 26.08
C GLU A 579 -17.98 -12.76 25.81
N GLY A 580 -17.61 -13.51 26.83
CA GLY A 580 -17.41 -14.95 26.73
C GLY A 580 -16.06 -15.31 26.08
N ARG A 581 -15.89 -16.58 25.73
CA ARG A 581 -14.68 -17.08 25.07
C ARG A 581 -14.99 -18.18 24.07
N ILE A 582 -14.11 -18.33 23.07
CA ILE A 582 -14.15 -19.41 22.09
C ILE A 582 -12.81 -20.14 22.18
N THR A 583 -12.86 -21.47 22.33
CA THR A 583 -11.65 -22.30 22.38
C THR A 583 -11.56 -23.25 21.17
N LEU A 584 -10.34 -23.52 20.73
CA LEU A 584 -10.00 -24.53 19.72
C LEU A 584 -9.03 -25.53 20.34
N GLY A 585 -9.42 -26.81 20.44
CA GLY A 585 -8.59 -27.82 21.08
C GLY A 585 -8.23 -27.47 22.53
N GLY A 586 -9.16 -26.89 23.28
CA GLY A 586 -9.01 -26.48 24.67
C GLY A 586 -8.24 -25.17 24.92
N VAL A 587 -7.72 -24.51 23.89
CA VAL A 587 -6.99 -23.25 24.00
C VAL A 587 -7.85 -22.11 23.47
N GLU A 588 -7.88 -20.97 24.17
CA GLU A 588 -8.66 -19.81 23.74
C GLU A 588 -8.09 -19.24 22.42
N LEU A 589 -8.97 -18.87 21.47
CA LEU A 589 -8.59 -18.34 20.16
C LEU A 589 -7.70 -17.10 20.25
N SER A 590 -7.86 -16.30 21.30
CA SER A 590 -7.03 -15.11 21.57
C SER A 590 -5.58 -15.44 21.94
N GLU A 591 -5.34 -16.66 22.47
CA GLU A 591 -4.03 -17.16 22.89
C GLU A 591 -3.34 -18.00 21.81
N ILE A 592 -4.01 -18.34 20.72
CA ILE A 592 -3.45 -19.05 19.56
C ILE A 592 -2.92 -18.04 18.53
N SER A 593 -1.79 -18.34 17.90
CA SER A 593 -1.29 -17.49 16.80
C SER A 593 -2.28 -17.47 15.62
N ARG A 594 -2.44 -16.31 14.98
CA ARG A 594 -3.31 -16.18 13.80
C ARG A 594 -2.95 -17.19 12.71
N GLN A 595 -1.67 -17.41 12.51
CA GLN A 595 -1.18 -18.35 11.50
C GLN A 595 -1.63 -19.81 11.81
N GLU A 596 -1.65 -20.20 13.07
CA GLU A 596 -2.10 -21.52 13.50
C GLU A 596 -3.62 -21.64 13.38
N VAL A 597 -4.39 -20.65 13.85
CA VAL A 597 -5.85 -20.63 13.67
C VAL A 597 -6.20 -20.77 12.20
N MET A 598 -5.56 -19.95 11.34
CA MET A 598 -5.77 -20.04 9.89
C MET A 598 -5.23 -21.32 9.28
N GLY A 599 -4.23 -21.98 9.85
CA GLY A 599 -3.73 -23.29 9.43
C GLY A 599 -4.72 -24.42 9.74
N LYS A 600 -5.38 -24.36 10.89
CA LYS A 600 -6.29 -25.40 11.38
C LYS A 600 -7.72 -25.30 10.87
N ILE A 601 -8.14 -24.17 10.30
CA ILE A 601 -9.52 -23.92 9.88
C ILE A 601 -9.56 -23.69 8.37
N ALA A 602 -10.41 -24.43 7.65
CA ALA A 602 -10.80 -24.12 6.28
C ALA A 602 -12.21 -23.53 6.25
N PHE A 603 -12.39 -22.41 5.56
CA PHE A 603 -13.68 -21.73 5.41
C PHE A 603 -14.13 -21.74 3.95
N VAL A 604 -15.32 -22.24 3.67
CA VAL A 604 -15.97 -22.20 2.36
C VAL A 604 -17.11 -21.18 2.46
N PHE A 605 -16.91 -20.00 1.83
CA PHE A 605 -17.86 -18.91 1.87
C PHE A 605 -19.10 -19.17 1.00
N GLN A 606 -20.21 -18.53 1.33
CA GLN A 606 -21.44 -18.54 0.54
C GLN A 606 -21.22 -18.03 -0.90
N ASN A 607 -20.46 -16.93 -1.04
CA ASN A 607 -20.13 -16.31 -2.32
C ASN A 607 -18.60 -16.28 -2.52
N PRO A 608 -17.97 -17.40 -2.87
CA PRO A 608 -16.51 -17.44 -3.02
C PRO A 608 -16.07 -16.60 -4.23
N LYS A 609 -14.94 -15.91 -4.07
CA LYS A 609 -14.35 -15.12 -5.14
C LYS A 609 -13.12 -15.81 -5.70
N LEU A 610 -12.97 -15.74 -7.04
CA LEU A 610 -11.76 -16.16 -7.72
C LEU A 610 -10.86 -14.94 -7.97
N LEU A 611 -9.56 -15.17 -7.82
CA LEU A 611 -8.54 -14.19 -8.20
C LEU A 611 -8.37 -14.20 -9.72
N LYS A 612 -8.03 -13.05 -10.31
CA LYS A 612 -7.73 -12.93 -11.75
C LYS A 612 -6.35 -13.52 -12.06
N THR A 613 -6.27 -14.84 -11.97
CA THR A 613 -5.06 -15.63 -12.19
C THR A 613 -5.46 -17.00 -12.75
N THR A 614 -4.51 -17.91 -12.95
CA THR A 614 -4.78 -19.27 -13.42
C THR A 614 -5.70 -20.03 -12.45
N LEU A 615 -6.41 -21.05 -12.96
CA LEU A 615 -7.22 -21.91 -12.11
C LEU A 615 -6.33 -22.68 -11.12
N GLU A 616 -5.11 -23.07 -11.54
CA GLU A 616 -4.11 -23.68 -10.67
C GLU A 616 -3.82 -22.81 -9.45
N GLU A 617 -3.48 -21.52 -9.66
CA GLU A 617 -3.19 -20.59 -8.56
C GLU A 617 -4.44 -20.31 -7.70
N ASN A 618 -5.62 -20.31 -8.29
CA ASN A 618 -6.86 -20.20 -7.55
C ASN A 618 -7.10 -21.39 -6.63
N ILE A 619 -6.83 -22.63 -7.05
CA ILE A 619 -6.96 -23.81 -6.22
C ILE A 619 -5.84 -23.86 -5.19
N ARG A 620 -4.61 -23.50 -5.58
CA ARG A 620 -3.47 -23.46 -4.67
C ARG A 620 -3.74 -22.62 -3.42
N GLY A 621 -4.40 -21.47 -3.56
CA GLY A 621 -5.03 -20.69 -2.48
C GLY A 621 -4.16 -20.43 -1.23
N GLY A 622 -2.84 -20.30 -1.37
CA GLY A 622 -1.93 -20.10 -0.22
C GLY A 622 -1.21 -21.35 0.27
N CYS A 623 -1.52 -22.54 -0.25
CA CYS A 623 -0.73 -23.77 -0.01
C CYS A 623 0.54 -23.76 -0.87
N LYS A 624 1.50 -22.90 -0.51
CA LYS A 624 2.72 -22.60 -1.30
C LYS A 624 3.52 -23.86 -1.70
N ASN A 625 3.47 -24.90 -0.90
CA ASN A 625 4.25 -26.13 -1.10
C ASN A 625 3.48 -27.24 -1.85
N ALA A 626 2.22 -26.99 -2.27
CA ALA A 626 1.43 -27.96 -3.00
C ALA A 626 2.01 -28.20 -4.40
N SER A 627 2.26 -29.48 -4.73
CA SER A 627 2.67 -29.86 -6.08
C SER A 627 1.48 -29.76 -7.05
N ARG A 628 1.75 -29.60 -8.35
CA ARG A 628 0.71 -29.61 -9.39
C ARG A 628 -0.14 -30.91 -9.33
N LYS A 629 0.47 -32.03 -8.93
CA LYS A 629 -0.21 -33.31 -8.76
C LYS A 629 -1.23 -33.26 -7.62
N ASP A 630 -0.89 -32.61 -6.51
CA ASP A 630 -1.80 -32.43 -5.36
C ASP A 630 -2.96 -31.50 -5.72
N ILE A 631 -2.69 -30.45 -6.48
CA ILE A 631 -3.71 -29.50 -6.97
C ILE A 631 -4.71 -30.21 -7.89
N LEU A 632 -4.24 -30.99 -8.86
CA LEU A 632 -5.09 -31.77 -9.75
C LEU A 632 -5.89 -32.84 -8.98
N ARG A 633 -5.30 -33.47 -7.96
CA ARG A 633 -6.01 -34.39 -7.08
C ARG A 633 -7.14 -33.68 -6.33
N ALA A 634 -6.87 -32.51 -5.74
CA ALA A 634 -7.89 -31.72 -5.05
C ALA A 634 -9.01 -31.28 -5.99
N ALA A 635 -8.68 -30.86 -7.21
CA ALA A 635 -9.65 -30.53 -8.24
C ALA A 635 -10.58 -31.69 -8.59
N ARG A 636 -10.04 -32.90 -8.77
CA ARG A 636 -10.83 -34.11 -9.04
C ARG A 636 -11.75 -34.47 -7.88
N LEU A 637 -11.24 -34.44 -6.64
CA LEU A 637 -12.05 -34.71 -5.45
C LEU A 637 -13.18 -33.69 -5.29
N ALA A 638 -12.95 -32.45 -5.72
CA ALA A 638 -13.97 -31.40 -5.77
C ALA A 638 -14.87 -31.45 -7.03
N GLN A 639 -14.82 -32.53 -7.82
CA GLN A 639 -15.63 -32.72 -9.03
C GLN A 639 -15.43 -31.58 -10.06
N CYS A 640 -14.17 -31.15 -10.30
CA CYS A 640 -13.86 -30.07 -11.25
C CYS A 640 -13.40 -30.57 -12.63
N ASP A 641 -13.49 -31.87 -12.94
CA ASP A 641 -12.99 -32.45 -14.21
C ASP A 641 -13.72 -31.86 -15.43
N ASP A 642 -15.02 -31.62 -15.34
CA ASP A 642 -15.83 -30.96 -16.37
C ASP A 642 -15.40 -29.50 -16.59
N ILE A 643 -15.04 -28.79 -15.51
CA ILE A 643 -14.51 -27.41 -15.57
C ILE A 643 -13.18 -27.41 -16.32
N LEU A 644 -12.28 -28.34 -15.96
CA LEU A 644 -10.97 -28.47 -16.60
C LEU A 644 -11.08 -28.82 -18.10
N ALA A 645 -12.04 -29.67 -18.48
CA ALA A 645 -12.29 -30.05 -19.87
C ALA A 645 -12.88 -28.91 -20.69
N LYS A 646 -13.67 -28.02 -20.09
CA LYS A 646 -14.31 -26.85 -20.73
C LYS A 646 -13.32 -25.72 -20.99
N LEU A 647 -12.24 -25.61 -20.19
CA LEU A 647 -11.30 -24.53 -20.26
C LEU A 647 -10.24 -24.73 -21.35
N PRO A 648 -9.90 -23.69 -22.15
CA PRO A 648 -8.98 -23.82 -23.30
C PRO A 648 -7.61 -24.37 -22.96
N GLU A 649 -7.07 -23.98 -21.80
CA GLU A 649 -5.75 -24.40 -21.30
C GLU A 649 -5.88 -25.24 -20.02
N GLY A 650 -7.08 -25.83 -19.77
CA GLY A 650 -7.35 -26.62 -18.58
C GLY A 650 -7.06 -25.83 -17.30
N ILE A 651 -6.21 -26.39 -16.44
CA ILE A 651 -5.88 -25.79 -15.13
C ILE A 651 -5.04 -24.50 -15.24
N ASP A 652 -4.36 -24.28 -16.37
CA ASP A 652 -3.54 -23.09 -16.62
C ASP A 652 -4.38 -21.91 -17.15
N SER A 653 -5.65 -22.12 -17.44
CA SER A 653 -6.55 -21.06 -17.91
C SER A 653 -6.73 -19.96 -16.89
N ILE A 654 -6.61 -18.70 -17.32
CA ILE A 654 -6.86 -17.53 -16.47
C ILE A 654 -8.37 -17.34 -16.31
N VAL A 655 -8.84 -17.38 -15.07
CA VAL A 655 -10.25 -17.21 -14.69
C VAL A 655 -10.50 -15.85 -14.04
N GLY A 656 -11.76 -15.37 -14.09
CA GLY A 656 -12.13 -14.07 -13.48
C GLY A 656 -11.61 -12.84 -14.24
N GLY A 657 -11.09 -13.01 -15.46
CA GLY A 657 -10.55 -11.98 -16.35
C GLY A 657 -11.30 -11.94 -17.69
N LYS A 658 -10.74 -11.26 -18.70
CA LYS A 658 -11.30 -11.18 -20.06
C LYS A 658 -11.45 -12.60 -20.65
N GLY A 659 -12.67 -13.10 -20.73
CA GLY A 659 -13.05 -14.22 -21.58
C GLY A 659 -13.49 -15.51 -20.90
N VAL A 660 -13.10 -15.84 -19.66
CA VAL A 660 -13.51 -17.09 -19.01
C VAL A 660 -14.23 -16.79 -17.68
N TYR A 661 -15.55 -16.99 -17.70
CA TYR A 661 -16.41 -16.90 -16.54
C TYR A 661 -16.87 -18.31 -16.14
N LEU A 662 -16.72 -18.64 -14.87
CA LEU A 662 -17.29 -19.84 -14.28
C LEU A 662 -18.68 -19.52 -13.72
N SER A 663 -19.59 -20.49 -13.77
CA SER A 663 -20.91 -20.40 -13.12
C SER A 663 -20.76 -20.38 -11.60
N GLY A 664 -21.79 -19.96 -10.87
CA GLY A 664 -21.77 -19.95 -9.41
C GLY A 664 -21.42 -21.32 -8.79
N GLY A 665 -21.98 -22.41 -9.32
CA GLY A 665 -21.68 -23.77 -8.88
C GLY A 665 -20.24 -24.22 -9.20
N GLU A 666 -19.70 -23.83 -10.37
CA GLU A 666 -18.30 -24.08 -10.73
C GLU A 666 -17.34 -23.32 -9.82
N VAL A 667 -17.61 -22.05 -9.50
CA VAL A 667 -16.81 -21.26 -8.55
C VAL A 667 -16.84 -21.88 -7.16
N GLN A 668 -17.99 -22.43 -6.74
CA GLN A 668 -18.16 -23.11 -5.46
C GLN A 668 -17.30 -24.37 -5.39
N ARG A 669 -17.29 -25.20 -6.47
CA ARG A 669 -16.44 -26.41 -6.54
C ARG A 669 -14.95 -26.07 -6.48
N VAL A 670 -14.53 -24.99 -7.11
CA VAL A 670 -13.14 -24.47 -6.98
C VAL A 670 -12.82 -24.04 -5.53
N ALA A 671 -13.77 -23.43 -4.83
CA ALA A 671 -13.59 -23.11 -3.40
C ALA A 671 -13.50 -24.35 -2.52
N ILE A 672 -14.27 -25.40 -2.83
CA ILE A 672 -14.17 -26.71 -2.16
C ILE A 672 -12.81 -27.34 -2.48
N ALA A 673 -12.30 -27.27 -3.72
CA ALA A 673 -10.95 -27.75 -4.06
C ALA A 673 -9.86 -27.07 -3.25
N ARG A 674 -9.97 -25.74 -3.00
CA ARG A 674 -9.07 -25.02 -2.08
C ARG A 674 -9.09 -25.60 -0.66
N ALA A 675 -10.28 -25.89 -0.14
CA ALA A 675 -10.45 -26.44 1.19
C ALA A 675 -9.91 -27.86 1.28
N ILE A 676 -10.12 -28.71 0.27
CA ILE A 676 -9.56 -30.06 0.17
C ILE A 676 -8.02 -30.01 0.13
N LEU A 677 -7.45 -29.12 -0.69
CA LEU A 677 -5.99 -28.98 -0.81
C LEU A 677 -5.35 -28.51 0.51
N LYS A 678 -6.05 -27.64 1.24
CA LYS A 678 -5.61 -27.15 2.54
C LYS A 678 -5.56 -28.23 3.61
N ASP A 679 -6.42 -29.21 3.53
CA ASP A 679 -6.53 -30.38 4.43
C ASP A 679 -6.60 -30.00 5.94
N ALA A 680 -7.33 -28.93 6.25
CA ALA A 680 -7.48 -28.45 7.63
C ALA A 680 -8.36 -29.41 8.46
N PRO A 681 -8.08 -29.60 9.78
CA PRO A 681 -8.86 -30.47 10.66
C PRO A 681 -10.26 -29.91 10.97
N VAL A 682 -10.46 -28.61 10.86
CA VAL A 682 -11.74 -27.92 11.08
C VAL A 682 -12.23 -27.30 9.79
N ILE A 683 -13.50 -27.52 9.45
CA ILE A 683 -14.13 -26.97 8.24
C ILE A 683 -15.37 -26.19 8.59
N ILE A 684 -15.48 -24.99 8.04
CA ILE A 684 -16.68 -24.17 8.16
C ILE A 684 -17.30 -24.04 6.78
N LEU A 685 -18.58 -24.39 6.67
CA LEU A 685 -19.35 -24.33 5.43
C LEU A 685 -20.49 -23.33 5.59
N ASP A 686 -20.43 -22.24 4.84
CA ASP A 686 -21.49 -21.21 4.87
C ASP A 686 -22.35 -21.30 3.60
N GLU A 687 -23.55 -21.87 3.74
CA GLU A 687 -24.59 -21.98 2.69
C GLU A 687 -24.11 -22.46 1.32
N VAL A 688 -23.23 -23.45 1.27
CA VAL A 688 -22.48 -23.86 0.07
C VAL A 688 -23.36 -24.27 -1.11
N THR A 689 -24.63 -24.66 -0.91
CA THR A 689 -25.54 -25.13 -1.96
C THR A 689 -26.63 -24.13 -2.35
N ALA A 690 -26.61 -22.90 -1.84
CA ALA A 690 -27.74 -21.95 -1.99
C ALA A 690 -28.00 -21.52 -3.44
N PHE A 691 -26.97 -21.44 -4.29
CA PHE A 691 -27.03 -20.91 -5.65
C PHE A 691 -26.72 -21.95 -6.75
N ALA A 692 -26.67 -23.26 -6.41
CA ALA A 692 -26.38 -24.30 -7.37
C ALA A 692 -27.65 -24.73 -8.12
N ASP A 693 -27.54 -24.90 -9.42
CA ASP A 693 -28.52 -25.63 -10.23
C ASP A 693 -28.51 -27.12 -9.88
N PRO A 694 -29.52 -27.90 -10.24
CA PRO A 694 -29.64 -29.31 -9.82
C PRO A 694 -28.45 -30.20 -10.22
N GLU A 695 -27.82 -29.96 -11.37
CA GLU A 695 -26.67 -30.74 -11.82
C GLU A 695 -25.42 -30.44 -11.01
N ASN A 696 -25.13 -29.16 -10.78
CA ASN A 696 -24.04 -28.73 -9.92
C ASN A 696 -24.27 -29.09 -8.45
N GLU A 697 -25.53 -29.17 -7.99
CA GLU A 697 -25.85 -29.55 -6.60
C GLU A 697 -25.36 -30.97 -6.28
N VAL A 698 -25.59 -31.95 -7.19
CA VAL A 698 -25.11 -33.32 -7.01
C VAL A 698 -23.59 -33.39 -6.93
N GLN A 699 -22.89 -32.63 -7.79
CA GLN A 699 -21.43 -32.58 -7.79
C GLN A 699 -20.87 -31.88 -6.54
N ILE A 700 -21.50 -30.80 -6.08
CA ILE A 700 -21.14 -30.10 -4.84
C ILE A 700 -21.34 -31.04 -3.65
N GLN A 701 -22.44 -31.78 -3.56
CA GLN A 701 -22.69 -32.73 -2.48
C GLN A 701 -21.62 -33.85 -2.44
N ALA A 702 -21.23 -34.38 -3.60
CA ALA A 702 -20.16 -35.37 -3.70
C ALA A 702 -18.81 -34.78 -3.22
N ALA A 703 -18.49 -33.57 -3.63
CA ALA A 703 -17.28 -32.86 -3.21
C ALA A 703 -17.27 -32.53 -1.69
N LEU A 704 -18.41 -32.14 -1.13
CA LEU A 704 -18.58 -31.90 0.30
C LEU A 704 -18.38 -33.19 1.14
N LYS A 705 -18.90 -34.31 0.66
CA LYS A 705 -18.73 -35.60 1.33
C LYS A 705 -17.24 -35.99 1.44
N GLU A 706 -16.46 -35.73 0.40
CA GLU A 706 -15.00 -35.96 0.45
C GLU A 706 -14.31 -34.94 1.36
N LEU A 707 -14.70 -33.67 1.32
CA LEU A 707 -14.12 -32.61 2.14
C LEU A 707 -14.32 -32.87 3.64
N THR A 708 -15.51 -33.30 4.05
CA THR A 708 -15.93 -33.41 5.46
C THR A 708 -15.45 -34.70 6.15
N LYS A 709 -14.93 -35.67 5.40
CA LYS A 709 -14.57 -36.98 5.88
C LYS A 709 -13.52 -36.94 7.00
N GLY A 710 -13.92 -37.33 8.21
CA GLY A 710 -13.04 -37.38 9.39
C GLY A 710 -12.63 -36.00 9.92
N LYS A 711 -13.33 -34.94 9.56
CA LYS A 711 -13.06 -33.55 9.98
C LYS A 711 -14.11 -33.07 10.99
N THR A 712 -13.75 -32.07 11.78
CA THR A 712 -14.72 -31.30 12.58
C THR A 712 -15.39 -30.29 11.67
N VAL A 713 -16.72 -30.36 11.51
CA VAL A 713 -17.46 -29.55 10.57
C VAL A 713 -18.47 -28.70 11.29
N ILE A 714 -18.46 -27.39 11.01
CA ILE A 714 -19.57 -26.48 11.34
C ILE A 714 -20.24 -26.11 10.03
N MET A 715 -21.50 -26.49 9.85
CA MET A 715 -22.27 -26.27 8.63
C MET A 715 -23.42 -25.30 8.89
N ILE A 716 -23.43 -24.18 8.19
CA ILE A 716 -24.57 -23.27 8.18
C ILE A 716 -25.47 -23.68 7.02
N ALA A 717 -26.67 -24.15 7.35
CA ALA A 717 -27.58 -24.73 6.36
C ALA A 717 -28.86 -23.89 6.19
N HIS A 718 -29.21 -23.63 4.92
CA HIS A 718 -30.53 -23.11 4.52
C HIS A 718 -31.49 -24.20 4.10
N ARG A 719 -31.00 -25.38 3.71
CA ARG A 719 -31.80 -26.53 3.33
C ARG A 719 -31.75 -27.58 4.43
N LEU A 720 -32.88 -27.82 5.09
CA LEU A 720 -32.96 -28.77 6.19
C LEU A 720 -32.69 -30.23 5.76
N SER A 721 -32.88 -30.58 4.47
CA SER A 721 -32.56 -31.90 3.95
C SER A 721 -31.07 -32.25 4.02
N THR A 722 -30.16 -31.28 4.03
CA THR A 722 -28.72 -31.53 4.02
C THR A 722 -28.12 -31.82 5.39
N ILE A 723 -28.90 -31.66 6.46
CA ILE A 723 -28.44 -31.77 7.83
C ILE A 723 -29.07 -32.90 8.63
N GLN A 724 -29.87 -33.77 7.98
CA GLN A 724 -30.53 -34.90 8.65
C GLN A 724 -29.54 -35.85 9.31
N ASP A 725 -28.38 -36.03 8.69
CA ASP A 725 -27.32 -36.89 9.15
C ASP A 725 -26.27 -36.18 10.03
N ALA A 726 -26.53 -34.91 10.43
CA ALA A 726 -25.63 -34.20 11.32
C ALA A 726 -25.64 -34.77 12.72
N ASP A 727 -24.45 -34.91 13.33
CA ASP A 727 -24.29 -35.43 14.69
C ASP A 727 -24.94 -34.51 15.73
N GLN A 728 -24.97 -33.22 15.44
CA GLN A 728 -25.58 -32.19 16.28
C GLN A 728 -26.20 -31.10 15.43
N ILE A 729 -27.41 -30.68 15.78
CA ILE A 729 -28.11 -29.54 15.18
C ILE A 729 -28.32 -28.48 16.27
N LEU A 730 -27.93 -27.25 15.97
CA LEU A 730 -28.08 -26.07 16.80
C LEU A 730 -29.10 -25.12 16.17
N VAL A 731 -30.19 -24.83 16.87
CA VAL A 731 -31.28 -23.98 16.38
C VAL A 731 -31.09 -22.57 16.92
N MET A 732 -30.90 -21.62 16.02
CA MET A 732 -30.68 -20.22 16.36
C MET A 732 -31.94 -19.39 16.12
N LYS A 733 -32.29 -18.53 17.10
CA LYS A 733 -33.38 -17.57 17.01
C LYS A 733 -32.99 -16.26 17.66
N ALA A 734 -33.06 -15.16 16.90
CA ALA A 734 -32.73 -13.81 17.36
C ALA A 734 -31.38 -13.71 18.12
N GLY A 735 -30.32 -14.32 17.59
CA GLY A 735 -28.97 -14.30 18.18
C GLY A 735 -28.75 -15.28 19.34
N ARG A 736 -29.73 -16.11 19.70
CA ARG A 736 -29.65 -17.05 20.82
C ARG A 736 -29.78 -18.49 20.35
N LEU A 737 -29.11 -19.40 21.03
CA LEU A 737 -29.29 -20.84 20.86
C LEU A 737 -30.56 -21.25 21.64
N VAL A 738 -31.61 -21.73 20.95
CA VAL A 738 -32.88 -22.11 21.54
C VAL A 738 -33.08 -23.60 21.70
N GLU A 739 -32.49 -24.40 20.77
CA GLU A 739 -32.57 -25.87 20.81
C GLU A 739 -31.27 -26.47 20.34
N GLN A 740 -30.95 -27.63 20.88
CA GLN A 740 -29.84 -28.47 20.41
C GLN A 740 -30.16 -29.96 20.55
N GLY A 741 -29.67 -30.76 19.60
CA GLY A 741 -29.87 -32.23 19.58
C GLY A 741 -29.67 -32.79 18.18
N THR A 742 -29.95 -34.07 18.01
CA THR A 742 -30.00 -34.75 16.72
C THR A 742 -31.31 -34.44 15.99
N HIS A 743 -31.40 -34.75 14.70
CA HIS A 743 -32.62 -34.57 13.89
C HIS A 743 -33.85 -35.24 14.57
N GLN A 744 -33.70 -36.50 15.00
CA GLN A 744 -34.83 -37.23 15.63
C GLN A 744 -35.20 -36.67 16.97
N GLU A 745 -34.25 -36.28 17.83
CA GLU A 745 -34.53 -35.68 19.15
C GLU A 745 -35.27 -34.34 19.02
N LEU A 746 -34.84 -33.49 18.03
CA LEU A 746 -35.46 -32.21 17.83
C LEU A 746 -36.87 -32.32 17.24
N LEU A 747 -37.12 -33.27 16.35
CA LEU A 747 -38.47 -33.54 15.88
C LEU A 747 -39.41 -34.01 17.02
N GLY A 748 -38.86 -34.84 17.95
CA GLY A 748 -39.63 -35.32 19.12
C GLY A 748 -39.99 -34.23 20.14
N LYS A 749 -39.22 -33.10 20.17
CA LYS A 749 -39.46 -31.95 21.06
C LYS A 749 -40.63 -31.07 20.61
N ASN A 750 -41.11 -31.19 19.37
CA ASN A 750 -42.15 -30.32 18.78
C ASN A 750 -41.88 -28.82 18.94
N GLY A 751 -40.62 -28.42 18.92
CA GLY A 751 -40.17 -27.06 19.09
C GLY A 751 -39.93 -26.31 17.75
N GLU A 752 -39.08 -25.31 17.77
CA GLU A 752 -38.78 -24.45 16.62
C GLU A 752 -38.28 -25.26 15.40
N TYR A 753 -37.40 -26.27 15.65
CA TYR A 753 -36.90 -27.17 14.62
C TYR A 753 -38.00 -27.97 13.92
N ALA A 754 -38.91 -28.54 14.70
CA ALA A 754 -40.04 -29.33 14.19
C ALA A 754 -40.97 -28.46 13.31
N HIS A 755 -41.23 -27.21 13.72
CA HIS A 755 -42.00 -26.24 12.93
C HIS A 755 -41.27 -25.93 11.59
N MET A 756 -39.98 -25.60 11.63
CA MET A 756 -39.20 -25.34 10.43
C MET A 756 -39.19 -26.56 9.49
N TRP A 757 -39.10 -27.78 10.04
CA TRP A 757 -39.15 -29.01 9.25
C TRP A 757 -40.53 -29.26 8.62
N ALA A 758 -41.60 -28.99 9.34
CA ALA A 758 -42.97 -29.10 8.81
C ALA A 758 -43.19 -28.11 7.65
N ASP A 759 -42.78 -26.84 7.82
CA ASP A 759 -42.88 -25.80 6.78
C ASP A 759 -42.04 -26.19 5.54
N TYR A 760 -40.86 -26.75 5.73
CA TYR A 760 -39.99 -27.22 4.66
C TYR A 760 -40.65 -28.35 3.87
N ASN A 761 -41.23 -29.35 4.55
CA ASN A 761 -41.91 -30.47 3.88
C ASN A 761 -43.16 -30.02 3.15
N GLN A 762 -43.95 -29.09 3.72
CA GLN A 762 -45.11 -28.50 3.07
C GLN A 762 -44.71 -27.75 1.80
N ALA A 763 -43.60 -26.99 1.80
CA ALA A 763 -43.09 -26.29 0.65
C ALA A 763 -42.63 -27.25 -0.49
N ILE A 764 -42.09 -28.42 -0.13
CA ILE A 764 -41.70 -29.46 -1.09
C ILE A 764 -42.94 -30.13 -1.69
N ALA A 765 -43.89 -30.51 -0.86
CA ALA A 765 -45.15 -31.11 -1.32
C ALA A 765 -45.93 -30.18 -2.27
N TRP A 766 -45.98 -28.89 -1.98
CA TRP A 766 -46.63 -27.91 -2.86
C TRP A 766 -45.93 -27.76 -4.24
N LYS A 767 -44.62 -27.94 -4.32
CA LYS A 767 -43.88 -27.93 -5.59
C LYS A 767 -44.16 -29.19 -6.42
N ILE A 768 -44.44 -30.32 -5.80
CA ILE A 768 -44.72 -31.58 -6.50
C ILE A 768 -46.14 -31.56 -7.09
N ASP A 769 -47.14 -31.10 -6.34
CA ASP A 769 -48.53 -30.99 -6.79
C ASP A 769 -48.69 -30.04 -8.02
N ARG A 770 -47.89 -28.98 -8.10
CA ARG A 770 -47.91 -28.07 -9.27
C ARG A 770 -47.37 -28.69 -10.58
N LYS A 771 -46.56 -29.75 -10.51
CA LYS A 771 -46.03 -30.45 -11.69
C LYS A 771 -47.05 -31.39 -12.34
N GLU A 772 -48.07 -31.84 -11.60
CA GLU A 772 -49.11 -32.72 -12.16
C GLU A 772 -50.24 -31.99 -12.85
N GLU A 773 -50.43 -30.67 -12.69
CA GLU A 773 -51.52 -29.91 -13.30
C GLU A 773 -51.19 -29.21 -14.62
N VAL A 774 -49.97 -29.32 -15.16
CA VAL A 774 -49.67 -28.81 -16.51
C VAL A 774 -50.08 -29.84 -17.55
N LYS A 775 -51.35 -29.93 -17.89
CA LYS A 775 -51.85 -30.55 -19.13
C LYS A 775 -51.36 -29.68 -20.30
N PRO A 776 -50.80 -30.27 -21.36
CA PRO A 776 -50.39 -29.52 -22.52
C PRO A 776 -51.64 -29.02 -23.27
N CYS A 777 -51.64 -27.71 -23.57
CA CYS A 777 -52.48 -27.15 -24.63
C CYS A 777 -51.87 -27.42 -26.00
#